data_418a1db62ea2dd6470a9d6e9c5d1074e
#
_entry.id   418a1db62ea2dd6470a9d6e9c5d1074e
#
_cell.length_a   1.000
_cell.length_b   1.000
_cell.length_c   1.000
_cell.angle_alpha   90.00
_cell.angle_beta   90.00
_cell.angle_gamma   90.00
#
_symmetry.space_group_name_H-M   'P 1'
#
loop_
_entity.id
_entity.type
_entity.pdbx_description
1 polymer ?
#
loop_
_entity_poly.entity_id
_entity_poly.type
_entity_poly.pdbx_seq_one_letter_code
_entity_poly.pdbx_strand_id
1 'polypeptide(L)'
;MKETMDLSGTWQVFLDRDDQGIKQRWYEIEHLKGRKAYTIDLPGSLELAGIGDPVTAETVWVGSQFGDEFATDPLYEPYRKADAFRFPYWLQPETRYIGPAWYVKHITLPIQEDSLWQLLLERPHWETRVWMNGVFLGSCDSLSVPHRYEVPSGMSSSVALVIRVDNRMIHEVGPNAHSISDQTQGPWNGIVGQLALVRIPKLSLGEVRILPNVQRSSLLCMIDVANRTGYETAVTIRIEREGKAPAILTKPTACATTVFHLEIVDVPLWDEYDPALENLRVVLETEQGLVEEKLIQVGLRSIEAKGKYLFINGMQTFLRGTVECCVFPKTGHPPMEEPYWDYLFSQSRKFGLNHLRFHSWCPPEAAFAVADRMGFYLQVECPVWKNQGVAFDGNKVFDDWLFTESQRIVAEYGNHPSFLLFASGNEPDGRDKEVLGLWASSWNQRDGRRLHTAASGWPALEENAYQVLPQPRIQAWGEGLASRINALPPETCSDYTAICEQYPGPVVTHEMGQWCVFPDFSEMREYTGYLKPRNFEVFYDILARRGIADQADQFLQASGFQQMLCYKEEIEAALRTRNLAGFQLLALTDFPGQGTALEGVLNAFWQEKGYCSGEQFRRFCADVVLLARLPKRYYTFGETLQADIELANFGSSDLAKTEVNWSLIGEHGGLLAGGVLCSGHHSLRGVHSLATLSLSIPELATAQKLTLRLTLDEPRRENAWDVWAFPKAVDLESRDVLVTRAWDEASQQVLLSGGKMLLLTSGNTEVALGFSSVFWNTSWTGRQAPHTLGMVVDAEHPVFSAFPTEHHSNWQWWELVHGSNAMVLDGLATDISALVQPIDTWFRSHKLGLLFECSVGRGRLMVCSMDLTSDLEHRLVARQLYHSVLSYMQSQQFNPGCTLSLEEIDALLAVQETRA
;
A
#
# COMPACT_ATOMS: atom_id res chain seq x y z
N MET A 1 9.73 -4.73 -39.37
CA MET A 1 9.88 -5.41 -38.03
C MET A 1 11.36 -5.70 -37.83
N LYS A 2 11.88 -5.42 -36.63
CA LYS A 2 13.27 -5.79 -36.29
C LYS A 2 13.39 -7.31 -36.33
N GLU A 3 14.41 -7.81 -37.00
CA GLU A 3 14.73 -9.25 -36.92
C GLU A 3 15.20 -9.55 -35.50
N THR A 4 14.50 -10.45 -34.83
CA THR A 4 14.75 -10.80 -33.45
C THR A 4 14.95 -12.30 -33.34
N MET A 5 16.04 -12.71 -32.70
CA MET A 5 16.30 -14.10 -32.35
C MET A 5 15.98 -14.29 -30.88
N ASP A 6 14.94 -15.03 -30.60
CA ASP A 6 14.56 -15.40 -29.24
C ASP A 6 15.63 -16.33 -28.63
N LEU A 7 16.04 -16.03 -27.40
CA LEU A 7 17.01 -16.81 -26.63
C LEU A 7 16.35 -17.55 -25.44
N SER A 8 15.04 -17.51 -25.34
CA SER A 8 14.28 -18.22 -24.32
C SER A 8 14.50 -19.74 -24.36
N GLY A 9 13.96 -20.45 -23.38
CA GLY A 9 14.08 -21.89 -23.21
C GLY A 9 15.27 -22.28 -22.34
N THR A 10 15.80 -23.47 -22.56
CA THR A 10 16.73 -24.14 -21.65
C THR A 10 18.15 -23.56 -21.68
N TRP A 11 18.70 -23.26 -20.50
CA TRP A 11 20.06 -22.80 -20.25
C TRP A 11 20.75 -23.69 -19.24
N GLN A 12 22.09 -23.72 -19.27
CA GLN A 12 22.90 -24.24 -18.17
C GLN A 12 23.25 -23.10 -17.20
N VAL A 13 23.23 -23.37 -15.91
CA VAL A 13 23.63 -22.40 -14.90
C VAL A 13 24.59 -23.01 -13.88
N PHE A 14 25.61 -22.23 -13.49
CA PHE A 14 26.64 -22.60 -12.53
C PHE A 14 26.65 -21.58 -11.40
N LEU A 15 26.47 -22.04 -10.15
CA LEU A 15 26.52 -21.19 -8.97
C LEU A 15 27.97 -20.94 -8.54
N ASP A 16 28.34 -19.68 -8.42
CA ASP A 16 29.70 -19.23 -8.06
C ASP A 16 29.74 -18.78 -6.61
N ARG A 17 29.55 -19.71 -5.70
CA ARG A 17 29.41 -19.46 -4.25
C ARG A 17 30.58 -18.70 -3.63
N ASP A 18 31.78 -18.92 -4.16
CA ASP A 18 33.04 -18.33 -3.65
C ASP A 18 33.49 -17.10 -4.44
N ASP A 19 32.69 -16.65 -5.41
CA ASP A 19 32.98 -15.54 -6.35
C ASP A 19 34.37 -15.69 -7.02
N GLN A 20 34.68 -16.91 -7.46
CA GLN A 20 35.95 -17.20 -8.13
C GLN A 20 35.85 -17.22 -9.64
N GLY A 21 34.65 -17.17 -10.20
CA GLY A 21 34.41 -17.38 -11.62
C GLY A 21 35.16 -16.42 -12.53
N ILE A 22 35.24 -15.13 -12.18
CA ILE A 22 36.05 -14.14 -12.93
C ILE A 22 37.54 -14.54 -12.91
N LYS A 23 38.09 -14.80 -11.73
CA LYS A 23 39.49 -15.16 -11.55
C LYS A 23 39.84 -16.47 -12.26
N GLN A 24 38.95 -17.42 -12.25
CA GLN A 24 39.11 -18.76 -12.87
C GLN A 24 38.62 -18.77 -14.31
N ARG A 25 38.25 -17.62 -14.88
CA ARG A 25 37.88 -17.44 -16.28
C ARG A 25 36.68 -18.31 -16.72
N TRP A 26 35.64 -18.39 -15.87
CA TRP A 26 34.43 -19.18 -16.22
C TRP A 26 33.70 -18.66 -17.45
N TYR A 27 34.01 -17.47 -17.91
CA TYR A 27 33.54 -16.95 -19.18
C TYR A 27 34.13 -17.68 -20.41
N GLU A 28 35.12 -18.52 -20.21
CA GLU A 28 35.62 -19.49 -21.19
C GLU A 28 35.06 -20.89 -20.84
N ILE A 29 34.17 -21.42 -21.64
CA ILE A 29 33.39 -22.61 -21.34
C ILE A 29 34.22 -23.84 -20.98
N GLU A 30 35.47 -23.89 -21.43
CA GLU A 30 36.42 -24.98 -21.10
C GLU A 30 36.68 -25.06 -19.58
N HIS A 31 36.61 -23.92 -18.88
CA HIS A 31 36.85 -23.83 -17.43
C HIS A 31 35.59 -24.21 -16.60
N LEU A 32 34.45 -24.43 -17.27
CA LEU A 32 33.22 -24.90 -16.64
C LEU A 32 33.13 -26.45 -16.67
N LYS A 33 33.97 -27.13 -17.45
CA LYS A 33 33.97 -28.60 -17.53
C LYS A 33 34.25 -29.24 -16.17
N GLY A 34 33.40 -30.21 -15.79
CA GLY A 34 33.47 -30.91 -14.52
C GLY A 34 32.87 -30.16 -13.32
N ARG A 35 32.38 -28.94 -13.47
CA ARG A 35 31.65 -28.24 -12.42
C ARG A 35 30.19 -28.68 -12.39
N LYS A 36 29.54 -28.52 -11.22
CA LYS A 36 28.13 -28.84 -11.07
C LYS A 36 27.31 -27.81 -11.88
N ALA A 37 26.65 -28.29 -12.91
CA ALA A 37 25.70 -27.54 -13.71
C ALA A 37 24.27 -27.85 -13.25
N TYR A 38 23.43 -26.82 -13.27
CA TYR A 38 21.99 -26.94 -13.18
C TYR A 38 21.37 -26.59 -14.53
N THR A 39 20.13 -27.01 -14.74
CA THR A 39 19.35 -26.66 -15.93
C THR A 39 18.22 -25.73 -15.49
N ILE A 40 18.02 -24.63 -16.22
CA ILE A 40 16.97 -23.66 -15.97
C ILE A 40 16.33 -23.21 -17.28
N ASP A 41 15.06 -22.98 -17.28
CA ASP A 41 14.39 -22.31 -18.40
C ASP A 41 14.35 -20.79 -18.14
N LEU A 42 14.87 -20.03 -19.09
CA LEU A 42 14.78 -18.58 -19.12
C LEU A 42 13.75 -18.13 -20.18
N PRO A 43 13.02 -17.03 -19.95
CA PRO A 43 13.03 -16.12 -18.79
C PRO A 43 12.57 -16.82 -17.49
N GLY A 44 13.26 -16.51 -16.37
CA GLY A 44 12.97 -17.09 -15.06
C GLY A 44 14.03 -16.75 -14.02
N SER A 45 13.83 -17.25 -12.80
CA SER A 45 14.76 -17.09 -11.68
C SER A 45 15.21 -18.45 -11.13
N LEU A 46 16.39 -18.47 -10.48
CA LEU A 46 16.93 -19.65 -9.82
C LEU A 46 15.96 -20.19 -8.78
N GLU A 47 15.42 -19.30 -8.00
CA GLU A 47 14.57 -19.58 -6.86
C GLU A 47 13.25 -20.24 -7.32
N LEU A 48 12.62 -19.68 -8.37
CA LEU A 48 11.41 -20.26 -8.96
C LEU A 48 11.67 -21.65 -9.57
N ALA A 49 12.90 -21.86 -10.08
CA ALA A 49 13.36 -23.15 -10.57
C ALA A 49 13.79 -24.14 -9.45
N GLY A 50 13.70 -23.74 -8.18
CA GLY A 50 14.13 -24.55 -7.04
C GLY A 50 15.65 -24.71 -6.93
N ILE A 51 16.42 -23.79 -7.50
CA ILE A 51 17.89 -23.82 -7.50
C ILE A 51 18.40 -22.84 -6.45
N GLY A 52 19.03 -23.34 -5.40
CA GLY A 52 19.54 -22.56 -4.29
C GLY A 52 19.74 -23.41 -3.04
N ASP A 53 19.88 -22.74 -1.92
CA ASP A 53 19.97 -23.37 -0.61
C ASP A 53 18.58 -23.35 0.07
N PRO A 54 18.22 -24.38 0.83
CA PRO A 54 16.98 -24.35 1.60
C PRO A 54 17.04 -23.22 2.65
N VAL A 55 15.88 -22.61 2.88
CA VAL A 55 15.75 -21.58 3.92
C VAL A 55 15.68 -22.26 5.28
N THR A 56 16.54 -21.81 6.21
CA THR A 56 16.69 -22.36 7.57
C THR A 56 16.85 -21.22 8.59
N ALA A 57 17.01 -21.58 9.85
CA ALA A 57 17.28 -20.60 10.92
C ALA A 57 18.63 -19.87 10.75
N GLU A 58 19.57 -20.42 10.00
CA GLU A 58 20.87 -19.83 9.69
C GLU A 58 20.84 -18.94 8.45
N THR A 59 19.70 -18.82 7.77
CA THR A 59 19.56 -17.98 6.57
C THR A 59 19.83 -16.51 6.93
N VAL A 60 20.79 -15.91 6.21
CA VAL A 60 21.09 -14.49 6.34
C VAL A 60 20.16 -13.69 5.42
N TRP A 61 19.30 -12.89 5.99
CA TRP A 61 18.35 -12.06 5.26
C TRP A 61 18.98 -10.73 4.83
N VAL A 62 18.54 -10.17 3.71
CA VAL A 62 18.88 -8.82 3.28
C VAL A 62 18.00 -7.80 4.01
N GLY A 63 16.70 -8.11 4.16
CA GLY A 63 15.77 -7.26 4.89
C GLY A 63 16.11 -7.09 6.36
N SER A 64 15.93 -5.89 6.89
CA SER A 64 16.14 -5.61 8.31
C SER A 64 15.11 -6.31 9.18
N GLN A 65 15.56 -6.92 10.27
CA GLN A 65 14.70 -7.49 11.30
C GLN A 65 14.55 -6.49 12.46
N PHE A 66 13.35 -6.41 13.03
CA PHE A 66 13.05 -5.58 14.17
C PHE A 66 12.84 -6.44 15.39
N GLY A 67 13.71 -6.25 16.39
CA GLY A 67 13.69 -6.93 17.67
C GLY A 67 14.21 -8.37 17.64
N ASP A 68 14.56 -8.88 18.82
CA ASP A 68 15.05 -10.25 19.01
C ASP A 68 13.92 -11.23 19.38
N GLU A 69 12.66 -10.81 19.25
CA GLU A 69 11.51 -11.60 19.72
C GLU A 69 11.44 -12.98 19.06
N PHE A 70 11.63 -13.05 17.75
CA PHE A 70 11.63 -14.36 17.08
C PHE A 70 12.73 -15.28 17.62
N ALA A 71 13.88 -14.73 18.01
CA ALA A 71 15.00 -15.54 18.54
C ALA A 71 14.83 -15.91 20.01
N THR A 72 14.16 -15.08 20.80
CA THR A 72 14.15 -15.16 22.27
C THR A 72 12.81 -15.59 22.86
N ASP A 73 11.67 -15.22 22.25
CA ASP A 73 10.34 -15.53 22.78
C ASP A 73 10.06 -17.06 22.68
N PRO A 74 9.68 -17.71 23.79
CA PRO A 74 9.27 -19.11 23.79
C PRO A 74 8.10 -19.44 22.85
N LEU A 75 7.24 -18.45 22.56
CA LEU A 75 6.13 -18.62 21.62
C LEU A 75 6.59 -19.11 20.24
N TYR A 76 7.77 -18.64 19.81
CA TYR A 76 8.35 -18.98 18.48
C TYR A 76 9.31 -20.18 18.51
N GLU A 77 9.59 -20.79 19.65
CA GLU A 77 10.46 -21.96 19.75
C GLU A 77 10.10 -23.09 18.78
N PRO A 78 8.82 -23.46 18.59
CA PRO A 78 8.44 -24.54 17.66
C PRO A 78 8.82 -24.25 16.20
N TYR A 79 8.92 -22.98 15.81
CA TYR A 79 9.14 -22.53 14.43
C TYR A 79 10.61 -22.29 14.09
N ARG A 80 11.51 -22.35 15.08
CA ARG A 80 12.96 -22.22 14.88
C ARG A 80 13.66 -23.55 14.53
N LYS A 81 12.96 -24.67 14.59
CA LYS A 81 13.52 -25.99 14.32
C LYS A 81 13.88 -26.14 12.86
N ALA A 82 15.04 -26.76 12.56
CA ALA A 82 15.59 -26.85 11.21
C ALA A 82 14.66 -27.58 10.21
N ASP A 83 13.87 -28.55 10.68
CA ASP A 83 12.91 -29.34 9.89
C ASP A 83 11.52 -28.70 9.78
N ALA A 84 11.29 -27.61 10.50
CA ALA A 84 9.99 -26.93 10.59
C ALA A 84 10.13 -25.41 10.65
N PHE A 85 11.21 -24.86 10.09
CA PHE A 85 11.50 -23.43 10.14
C PHE A 85 10.40 -22.61 9.45
N ARG A 86 9.81 -21.66 10.19
CA ARG A 86 8.80 -20.73 9.70
C ARG A 86 9.07 -19.34 10.28
N PHE A 87 9.22 -18.37 9.42
CA PHE A 87 9.52 -16.99 9.81
C PHE A 87 8.24 -16.13 9.84
N PRO A 88 7.95 -15.40 10.93
CA PRO A 88 6.67 -14.72 11.09
C PRO A 88 6.58 -13.33 10.44
N TYR A 89 7.67 -12.78 9.91
CA TYR A 89 7.72 -11.35 9.56
C TYR A 89 7.54 -11.05 8.07
N TRP A 90 7.65 -12.07 7.20
CA TRP A 90 7.37 -11.95 5.76
C TRP A 90 7.15 -13.32 5.11
N LEU A 91 6.71 -13.30 3.85
CA LEU A 91 6.55 -14.51 3.05
C LEU A 91 7.90 -15.21 2.85
N GLN A 92 7.91 -16.50 2.98
CA GLN A 92 9.15 -17.27 2.97
C GLN A 92 9.34 -18.03 1.65
N PRO A 93 10.48 -17.84 0.93
CA PRO A 93 10.86 -18.73 -0.18
C PRO A 93 11.25 -20.12 0.31
N GLU A 94 11.15 -21.12 -0.56
CA GLU A 94 11.62 -22.48 -0.24
C GLU A 94 13.14 -22.62 -0.42
N THR A 95 13.69 -21.97 -1.45
CA THR A 95 15.12 -21.92 -1.74
C THR A 95 15.58 -20.48 -1.95
N ARG A 96 16.85 -20.23 -1.69
CA ARG A 96 17.44 -18.92 -1.82
C ARG A 96 18.90 -19.01 -2.28
N TYR A 97 19.29 -18.11 -3.17
CA TYR A 97 20.67 -17.99 -3.60
C TYR A 97 21.10 -16.53 -3.66
N ILE A 98 22.17 -16.18 -2.97
CA ILE A 98 22.79 -14.86 -3.04
C ILE A 98 24.23 -15.04 -3.51
N GLY A 99 24.54 -14.44 -4.65
CA GLY A 99 25.86 -14.51 -5.25
C GLY A 99 25.82 -14.54 -6.78
N PRO A 100 26.98 -14.58 -7.42
CA PRO A 100 27.06 -14.68 -8.87
C PRO A 100 26.58 -16.04 -9.38
N ALA A 101 25.76 -16.03 -10.43
CA ALA A 101 25.38 -17.22 -11.18
C ALA A 101 25.78 -17.04 -12.65
N TRP A 102 26.30 -18.09 -13.27
CA TRP A 102 26.82 -18.06 -14.64
C TRP A 102 25.90 -18.86 -15.55
N TYR A 103 25.17 -18.15 -16.39
CA TYR A 103 24.22 -18.71 -17.37
C TYR A 103 24.91 -18.91 -18.72
N VAL A 104 24.79 -20.10 -19.29
CA VAL A 104 25.48 -20.49 -20.52
C VAL A 104 24.51 -21.07 -21.54
N LYS A 105 24.59 -20.56 -22.77
CA LYS A 105 23.85 -21.08 -23.91
C LYS A 105 24.72 -21.08 -25.18
N HIS A 106 24.66 -22.16 -25.95
CA HIS A 106 25.24 -22.19 -27.30
C HIS A 106 24.21 -21.71 -28.30
N ILE A 107 24.59 -20.72 -29.10
CA ILE A 107 23.72 -20.12 -30.10
C ILE A 107 24.40 -20.07 -31.46
N THR A 108 23.61 -19.97 -32.52
CA THR A 108 24.10 -19.78 -33.87
C THR A 108 23.76 -18.35 -34.32
N LEU A 109 24.80 -17.50 -34.45
CA LEU A 109 24.63 -16.15 -34.95
C LEU A 109 24.44 -16.15 -36.48
N PRO A 110 23.38 -15.55 -37.01
CA PRO A 110 23.28 -15.31 -38.43
C PRO A 110 24.37 -14.31 -38.88
N ILE A 111 25.13 -14.67 -39.92
CA ILE A 111 26.19 -13.82 -40.48
C ILE A 111 25.53 -12.74 -41.35
N GLN A 112 25.79 -11.46 -41.05
CA GLN A 112 25.27 -10.32 -41.84
C GLN A 112 26.30 -9.19 -41.92
N GLU A 113 26.52 -8.62 -43.10
CA GLU A 113 27.57 -7.64 -43.37
C GLU A 113 27.17 -6.21 -42.96
N ASP A 114 25.87 -5.85 -43.04
CA ASP A 114 25.38 -4.47 -42.89
C ASP A 114 24.61 -4.17 -41.60
N SER A 115 24.71 -5.02 -40.57
CA SER A 115 24.03 -4.86 -39.32
C SER A 115 24.86 -5.37 -38.14
N LEU A 116 24.46 -4.96 -36.96
CA LEU A 116 24.99 -5.42 -35.68
C LEU A 116 23.91 -6.22 -34.96
N TRP A 117 24.32 -7.13 -34.10
CA TRP A 117 23.43 -7.74 -33.14
C TRP A 117 23.55 -7.01 -31.79
N GLN A 118 22.45 -6.85 -31.11
CA GLN A 118 22.39 -6.38 -29.72
C GLN A 118 21.69 -7.43 -28.86
N LEU A 119 22.36 -7.90 -27.82
CA LEU A 119 21.73 -8.70 -26.79
C LEU A 119 20.86 -7.78 -25.92
N LEU A 120 19.61 -8.21 -25.73
CA LEU A 120 18.63 -7.58 -24.86
C LEU A 120 18.30 -8.53 -23.73
N LEU A 121 18.46 -8.08 -22.48
CA LEU A 121 17.99 -8.71 -21.25
C LEU A 121 17.01 -7.75 -20.63
N GLU A 122 15.71 -8.06 -20.63
CA GLU A 122 14.70 -7.06 -20.25
C GLU A 122 14.74 -6.72 -18.78
N ARG A 123 14.76 -7.72 -17.91
CA ARG A 123 14.86 -7.48 -16.46
C ARG A 123 15.73 -8.56 -15.80
N PRO A 124 17.05 -8.39 -15.78
CA PRO A 124 17.91 -9.17 -14.91
C PRO A 124 17.94 -8.60 -13.49
N HIS A 125 18.34 -9.42 -12.51
CA HIS A 125 18.47 -8.97 -11.12
C HIS A 125 19.72 -9.53 -10.45
N TRP A 126 20.76 -8.78 -10.27
CA TRP A 126 21.03 -7.34 -10.44
C TRP A 126 22.06 -7.06 -11.53
N GLU A 127 23.40 -7.02 -11.16
CA GLU A 127 24.49 -6.75 -12.10
C GLU A 127 24.60 -7.88 -13.13
N THR A 128 24.72 -7.53 -14.40
CA THR A 128 25.11 -8.50 -15.43
C THR A 128 26.44 -8.18 -16.05
N ARG A 129 27.21 -9.23 -16.34
CA ARG A 129 28.42 -9.17 -17.18
C ARG A 129 28.31 -10.23 -18.25
N VAL A 130 28.62 -9.84 -19.49
CA VAL A 130 28.34 -10.68 -20.65
C VAL A 130 29.59 -10.95 -21.47
N TRP A 131 29.73 -12.21 -21.90
CA TRP A 131 30.80 -12.65 -22.81
C TRP A 131 30.21 -13.49 -23.96
N MET A 132 30.85 -13.38 -25.14
CA MET A 132 30.64 -14.30 -26.26
C MET A 132 31.97 -14.90 -26.68
N ASN A 133 32.07 -16.26 -26.68
CA ASN A 133 33.33 -16.96 -26.93
C ASN A 133 34.53 -16.37 -26.15
N GLY A 134 34.34 -16.00 -24.89
CA GLY A 134 35.36 -15.40 -24.05
C GLY A 134 35.60 -13.91 -24.27
N VAL A 135 35.02 -13.28 -25.29
CA VAL A 135 35.10 -11.84 -25.54
C VAL A 135 34.11 -11.10 -24.66
N PHE A 136 34.59 -10.20 -23.84
CA PHE A 136 33.74 -9.37 -22.96
C PHE A 136 32.95 -8.33 -23.74
N LEU A 137 31.62 -8.35 -23.60
CA LEU A 137 30.73 -7.39 -24.27
C LEU A 137 30.42 -6.16 -23.41
N GLY A 138 30.43 -6.29 -22.08
CA GLY A 138 30.15 -5.20 -21.16
C GLY A 138 29.52 -5.66 -19.87
N SER A 139 29.21 -4.70 -19.00
CA SER A 139 28.48 -4.86 -17.76
C SER A 139 27.40 -3.79 -17.60
N CYS A 140 26.35 -4.12 -16.85
CA CYS A 140 25.30 -3.19 -16.47
C CYS A 140 24.81 -3.51 -15.05
N ASP A 141 24.56 -2.48 -14.26
CA ASP A 141 24.20 -2.55 -12.85
C ASP A 141 22.86 -1.85 -12.55
N SER A 142 21.99 -1.73 -13.56
CA SER A 142 20.64 -1.18 -13.38
C SER A 142 19.70 -2.22 -12.74
N LEU A 143 18.83 -1.75 -11.83
CA LEU A 143 17.68 -2.51 -11.32
C LEU A 143 16.38 -2.21 -12.06
N SER A 144 16.40 -1.20 -12.95
CA SER A 144 15.18 -0.56 -13.42
C SER A 144 14.91 -0.75 -14.90
N VAL A 145 15.96 -0.85 -15.72
CA VAL A 145 15.82 -0.84 -17.18
C VAL A 145 16.47 -2.06 -17.84
N PRO A 146 16.10 -2.39 -19.08
CA PRO A 146 16.72 -3.48 -19.84
C PRO A 146 18.24 -3.29 -20.01
N HIS A 147 18.99 -4.38 -19.87
CA HIS A 147 20.42 -4.41 -20.16
C HIS A 147 20.66 -4.72 -21.64
N ARG A 148 21.48 -3.91 -22.30
CA ARG A 148 21.74 -4.02 -23.74
C ARG A 148 23.24 -4.10 -24.00
N TYR A 149 23.66 -5.06 -24.84
CA TYR A 149 25.06 -5.31 -25.19
C TYR A 149 25.23 -5.44 -26.69
N GLU A 150 26.08 -4.60 -27.30
CA GLU A 150 26.41 -4.74 -28.70
C GLU A 150 27.33 -5.94 -28.93
N VAL A 151 27.01 -6.77 -29.92
CA VAL A 151 27.82 -7.91 -30.33
C VAL A 151 28.81 -7.45 -31.36
N PRO A 152 30.16 -7.65 -31.18
CA PRO A 152 31.15 -7.24 -32.12
C PRO A 152 30.96 -7.90 -33.50
N SER A 153 31.21 -7.15 -34.58
CA SER A 153 31.24 -7.70 -35.92
C SER A 153 32.39 -8.71 -36.06
N GLY A 154 32.19 -9.73 -36.92
CA GLY A 154 33.21 -10.76 -37.16
C GLY A 154 33.25 -11.91 -36.17
N MET A 155 32.28 -12.02 -35.27
CA MET A 155 32.09 -13.19 -34.45
C MET A 155 31.81 -14.44 -35.30
N SER A 156 32.25 -15.62 -34.87
CA SER A 156 31.92 -16.87 -35.51
C SER A 156 30.42 -17.15 -35.50
N SER A 157 29.92 -17.94 -36.43
CA SER A 157 28.48 -18.30 -36.48
C SER A 157 28.06 -19.15 -35.27
N SER A 158 28.96 -19.94 -34.71
CA SER A 158 28.69 -20.72 -33.47
C SER A 158 29.37 -20.04 -32.29
N VAL A 159 28.59 -19.60 -31.34
CA VAL A 159 29.10 -18.90 -30.15
C VAL A 159 28.53 -19.48 -28.86
N ALA A 160 29.37 -19.49 -27.82
CA ALA A 160 28.96 -19.68 -26.47
C ALA A 160 28.66 -18.31 -25.85
N LEU A 161 27.39 -18.04 -25.55
CA LEU A 161 26.95 -16.88 -24.79
C LEU A 161 27.03 -17.20 -23.30
N VAL A 162 27.75 -16.37 -22.55
CA VAL A 162 27.93 -16.50 -21.11
C VAL A 162 27.50 -15.21 -20.43
N ILE A 163 26.54 -15.32 -19.51
CA ILE A 163 26.00 -14.20 -18.73
C ILE A 163 26.24 -14.50 -17.26
N ARG A 164 26.99 -13.65 -16.57
CA ARG A 164 27.10 -13.66 -15.12
C ARG A 164 26.04 -12.71 -14.57
N VAL A 165 25.13 -13.19 -13.73
CA VAL A 165 24.16 -12.40 -12.98
C VAL A 165 24.56 -12.43 -11.52
N ASP A 166 24.67 -11.28 -10.88
CA ASP A 166 25.04 -11.13 -9.48
C ASP A 166 23.94 -10.34 -8.75
N ASN A 167 23.22 -11.02 -7.86
CA ASN A 167 22.09 -10.47 -7.11
C ASN A 167 22.47 -9.97 -5.71
N ARG A 168 23.75 -9.89 -5.40
CA ARG A 168 24.19 -9.23 -4.16
C ARG A 168 23.88 -7.74 -4.20
N MET A 169 23.88 -7.07 -3.06
CA MET A 169 23.77 -5.61 -2.98
C MET A 169 25.00 -4.96 -3.63
N ILE A 170 24.91 -4.66 -4.94
CA ILE A 170 26.03 -4.11 -5.72
C ILE A 170 26.30 -2.65 -5.31
N HIS A 171 25.25 -1.90 -5.06
CA HIS A 171 25.28 -0.55 -4.48
C HIS A 171 24.47 -0.57 -3.19
N GLU A 172 24.87 0.22 -2.20
CA GLU A 172 24.21 0.26 -0.90
C GLU A 172 22.91 1.06 -0.97
N VAL A 173 21.91 0.46 -1.61
CA VAL A 173 20.57 1.08 -1.82
C VAL A 173 19.69 1.07 -0.58
N GLY A 174 20.11 0.34 0.47
CA GLY A 174 19.35 0.10 1.69
C GLY A 174 18.73 -1.29 1.74
N PRO A 175 18.79 -1.98 2.90
CA PRO A 175 18.37 -3.39 3.03
C PRO A 175 16.86 -3.58 2.89
N ASN A 176 16.08 -2.52 3.08
CA ASN A 176 14.62 -2.54 2.96
C ASN A 176 14.11 -2.01 1.62
N ALA A 177 15.00 -1.55 0.71
CA ALA A 177 14.56 -1.14 -0.64
C ALA A 177 13.76 -2.26 -1.30
N HIS A 178 12.55 -1.95 -1.74
CA HIS A 178 11.58 -2.97 -2.21
C HIS A 178 12.07 -3.73 -3.45
N SER A 179 12.99 -3.13 -4.19
CA SER A 179 13.64 -3.80 -5.32
C SER A 179 14.48 -5.03 -4.95
N ILE A 180 14.95 -5.15 -3.70
CA ILE A 180 15.92 -6.18 -3.28
C ILE A 180 15.59 -6.86 -1.95
N SER A 181 14.64 -6.34 -1.17
CA SER A 181 14.39 -6.83 0.19
C SER A 181 13.70 -8.19 0.21
N ASP A 182 14.11 -9.05 1.15
CA ASP A 182 13.38 -10.29 1.46
C ASP A 182 11.94 -10.04 1.96
N GLN A 183 11.67 -8.82 2.41
CA GLN A 183 10.36 -8.38 2.89
C GLN A 183 9.35 -8.17 1.74
N THR A 184 9.83 -8.14 0.50
CA THR A 184 9.07 -7.89 -0.72
C THR A 184 9.30 -9.02 -1.73
N GLN A 185 9.82 -8.72 -2.93
CA GLN A 185 10.12 -9.72 -3.94
C GLN A 185 11.32 -10.62 -3.60
N GLY A 186 12.17 -10.19 -2.67
CA GLY A 186 13.44 -10.83 -2.37
C GLY A 186 14.55 -10.52 -3.38
N PRO A 187 15.80 -10.85 -3.03
CA PRO A 187 16.96 -10.69 -3.90
C PRO A 187 17.10 -11.90 -4.85
N TRP A 188 16.14 -12.12 -5.72
CA TRP A 188 16.14 -13.23 -6.67
C TRP A 188 17.30 -13.14 -7.69
N ASN A 189 17.74 -14.26 -8.25
CA ASN A 189 18.78 -14.30 -9.27
C ASN A 189 18.21 -14.87 -10.57
N GLY A 190 18.27 -14.10 -11.64
CA GLY A 190 17.74 -14.55 -12.93
C GLY A 190 17.60 -13.44 -13.96
N ILE A 191 16.89 -13.79 -15.04
CA ILE A 191 16.55 -12.87 -16.14
C ILE A 191 15.09 -13.13 -16.49
N VAL A 192 14.23 -12.12 -16.30
CA VAL A 192 12.79 -12.21 -16.64
C VAL A 192 12.42 -11.26 -17.76
N GLY A 193 11.25 -11.43 -18.36
CA GLY A 193 10.84 -10.69 -19.56
C GLY A 193 11.59 -11.13 -20.81
N GLN A 194 11.72 -10.24 -21.76
CA GLN A 194 12.32 -10.55 -23.06
C GLN A 194 13.83 -10.83 -22.96
N LEU A 195 14.25 -11.94 -23.53
CA LEU A 195 15.66 -12.35 -23.66
C LEU A 195 15.94 -12.66 -25.13
N ALA A 196 16.65 -11.77 -25.84
CA ALA A 196 16.76 -11.87 -27.30
C ALA A 196 18.04 -11.22 -27.85
N LEU A 197 18.44 -11.65 -29.05
CA LEU A 197 19.31 -10.88 -29.93
C LEU A 197 18.43 -10.09 -30.89
N VAL A 198 18.62 -8.79 -30.92
CA VAL A 198 17.90 -7.85 -31.80
C VAL A 198 18.85 -7.33 -32.83
N ARG A 199 18.46 -7.39 -34.08
CA ARG A 199 19.25 -6.83 -35.19
C ARG A 199 19.13 -5.33 -35.22
N ILE A 200 20.27 -4.64 -35.25
CA ILE A 200 20.36 -3.19 -35.36
C ILE A 200 21.12 -2.82 -36.60
N PRO A 201 20.55 -2.01 -37.52
CA PRO A 201 21.27 -1.45 -38.65
C PRO A 201 22.46 -0.58 -38.21
N LYS A 202 23.55 -0.53 -39.00
CA LYS A 202 24.68 0.38 -38.73
C LYS A 202 24.25 1.85 -38.74
N LEU A 203 23.23 2.18 -39.51
CA LEU A 203 22.51 3.44 -39.44
C LEU A 203 21.18 3.16 -38.73
N SER A 204 20.97 3.67 -37.55
CA SER A 204 19.86 3.26 -36.70
C SER A 204 19.21 4.40 -35.91
N LEU A 205 17.93 4.25 -35.59
CA LEU A 205 17.22 5.10 -34.64
C LEU A 205 17.71 4.84 -33.21
N GLY A 206 18.22 5.88 -32.57
CA GLY A 206 18.59 5.89 -31.15
C GLY A 206 17.41 6.19 -30.23
N GLU A 207 17.65 7.05 -29.23
CA GLU A 207 16.62 7.56 -28.33
C GLU A 207 15.62 8.43 -29.13
N VAL A 208 14.34 8.28 -28.78
CA VAL A 208 13.28 9.18 -29.24
C VAL A 208 12.65 9.83 -28.03
N ARG A 209 12.88 11.12 -27.83
CA ARG A 209 12.29 11.90 -26.74
C ARG A 209 11.11 12.72 -27.25
N ILE A 210 9.99 12.62 -26.55
CA ILE A 210 8.75 13.32 -26.86
C ILE A 210 8.55 14.43 -25.83
N LEU A 211 8.44 15.67 -26.30
CA LEU A 211 8.20 16.86 -25.47
C LEU A 211 6.82 17.43 -25.79
N PRO A 212 5.86 17.36 -24.86
CA PRO A 212 4.50 17.83 -25.06
C PRO A 212 4.41 19.36 -25.03
N ASN A 213 3.53 19.94 -25.86
CA ASN A 213 3.14 21.33 -25.84
C ASN A 213 1.61 21.44 -25.95
N VAL A 214 0.95 21.49 -24.81
CA VAL A 214 -0.51 21.49 -24.71
C VAL A 214 -1.13 22.75 -25.32
N GLN A 215 -0.48 23.94 -25.20
CA GLN A 215 -0.97 25.20 -25.76
C GLN A 215 -1.05 25.18 -27.30
N ARG A 216 -0.21 24.38 -27.93
CA ARG A 216 -0.17 24.21 -29.40
C ARG A 216 -0.84 22.91 -29.87
N SER A 217 -1.36 22.10 -28.96
CA SER A 217 -1.81 20.74 -29.26
C SER A 217 -0.78 19.95 -30.06
N SER A 218 0.50 20.04 -29.66
CA SER A 218 1.62 19.48 -30.42
C SER A 218 2.61 18.71 -29.56
N LEU A 219 3.38 17.82 -30.19
CA LEU A 219 4.52 17.11 -29.61
C LEU A 219 5.77 17.44 -30.41
N LEU A 220 6.85 17.86 -29.76
CA LEU A 220 8.17 17.95 -30.33
C LEU A 220 8.90 16.61 -30.15
N CYS A 221 9.18 15.94 -31.28
CA CYS A 221 9.92 14.69 -31.31
C CYS A 221 11.40 14.98 -31.56
N MET A 222 12.23 14.62 -30.58
CA MET A 222 13.69 14.67 -30.68
C MET A 222 14.19 13.25 -30.93
N ILE A 223 14.76 13.00 -32.10
CA ILE A 223 15.11 11.67 -32.58
C ILE A 223 16.61 11.59 -32.82
N ASP A 224 17.28 10.74 -32.07
CA ASP A 224 18.67 10.44 -32.25
C ASP A 224 18.83 9.44 -33.41
N VAL A 225 19.77 9.75 -34.35
CA VAL A 225 20.17 8.81 -35.39
C VAL A 225 21.64 8.48 -35.20
N ALA A 226 21.94 7.23 -34.92
CA ALA A 226 23.30 6.72 -34.78
C ALA A 226 23.82 6.25 -36.13
N ASN A 227 24.93 6.85 -36.62
CA ASN A 227 25.60 6.46 -37.86
C ASN A 227 26.93 5.77 -37.59
N ARG A 228 26.95 4.46 -37.76
CA ARG A 228 28.14 3.58 -37.60
C ARG A 228 28.63 3.05 -38.94
N THR A 229 28.22 3.65 -40.07
CA THR A 229 28.60 3.21 -41.42
C THR A 229 30.05 3.54 -41.77
N GLY A 230 30.64 4.52 -41.11
CA GLY A 230 31.99 5.03 -41.35
C GLY A 230 32.02 6.18 -42.35
N TYR A 231 30.89 6.61 -42.89
CA TYR A 231 30.78 7.73 -43.84
C TYR A 231 29.53 8.58 -43.56
N GLU A 232 29.58 9.85 -43.97
CA GLU A 232 28.44 10.76 -43.91
C GLU A 232 27.34 10.30 -44.88
N THR A 233 26.11 10.29 -44.39
CA THR A 233 24.94 9.82 -45.14
C THR A 233 23.78 10.78 -44.98
N ALA A 234 23.12 11.16 -46.07
CA ALA A 234 21.86 11.87 -46.01
C ALA A 234 20.74 10.92 -45.59
N VAL A 235 20.02 11.30 -44.54
CA VAL A 235 18.89 10.51 -44.02
C VAL A 235 17.62 11.34 -43.95
N THR A 236 16.49 10.68 -44.13
CA THR A 236 15.15 11.24 -43.97
C THR A 236 14.51 10.58 -42.78
N ILE A 237 14.06 11.40 -41.82
CA ILE A 237 13.16 10.98 -40.76
C ILE A 237 11.74 11.35 -41.13
N ARG A 238 10.83 10.39 -41.09
CA ARG A 238 9.41 10.59 -41.33
C ARG A 238 8.62 10.06 -40.16
N ILE A 239 7.72 10.88 -39.59
CA ILE A 239 6.79 10.48 -38.57
C ILE A 239 5.40 10.37 -39.18
N GLU A 240 4.86 9.18 -39.18
CA GLU A 240 3.55 8.85 -39.72
C GLU A 240 2.54 8.65 -38.61
N ARG A 241 1.31 9.11 -38.81
CA ARG A 241 0.14 8.92 -37.98
C ARG A 241 -1.05 8.54 -38.85
N GLU A 242 -1.94 7.74 -38.31
CA GLU A 242 -3.14 7.34 -39.07
C GLU A 242 -4.01 8.55 -39.44
N GLY A 243 -4.35 8.66 -40.72
CA GLY A 243 -5.22 9.72 -41.23
C GLY A 243 -4.64 11.14 -41.24
N LYS A 244 -3.35 11.32 -40.93
CA LYS A 244 -2.68 12.62 -40.89
C LYS A 244 -1.53 12.69 -41.91
N ALA A 245 -1.19 13.89 -42.36
CA ALA A 245 0.01 14.10 -43.19
C ALA A 245 1.27 13.82 -42.35
N PRO A 246 2.29 13.14 -42.92
CA PRO A 246 3.53 12.86 -42.21
C PRO A 246 4.36 14.12 -41.97
N ALA A 247 5.04 14.19 -40.82
CA ALA A 247 6.13 15.15 -40.62
C ALA A 247 7.42 14.56 -41.18
N ILE A 248 8.17 15.34 -41.96
CA ILE A 248 9.35 14.86 -42.68
C ILE A 248 10.51 15.84 -42.52
N LEU A 249 11.70 15.32 -42.24
CA LEU A 249 12.94 16.09 -42.20
C LEU A 249 14.10 15.30 -42.80
N THR A 250 14.79 15.90 -43.79
CA THR A 250 15.99 15.31 -44.39
C THR A 250 17.21 16.16 -44.08
N LYS A 251 18.26 15.53 -43.55
CA LYS A 251 19.57 16.18 -43.39
C LYS A 251 20.71 15.15 -43.37
N PRO A 252 21.97 15.57 -43.62
CA PRO A 252 23.12 14.66 -43.48
C PRO A 252 23.34 14.27 -42.01
N THR A 253 23.86 13.05 -41.80
CA THR A 253 24.33 12.54 -40.48
C THR A 253 25.83 12.32 -40.55
N ALA A 254 26.59 12.93 -39.66
CA ALA A 254 28.00 12.64 -39.46
C ALA A 254 28.19 11.19 -38.96
N CYS A 255 29.42 10.67 -38.95
CA CYS A 255 29.77 9.37 -38.34
C CYS A 255 29.69 9.43 -36.81
N ALA A 256 28.55 9.86 -36.28
CA ALA A 256 28.23 10.06 -34.88
C ALA A 256 26.71 10.12 -34.71
N THR A 257 26.24 10.34 -33.51
CA THR A 257 24.82 10.58 -33.26
C THR A 257 24.42 11.99 -33.73
N THR A 258 23.33 12.05 -34.50
CA THR A 258 22.74 13.30 -34.99
C THR A 258 21.30 13.39 -34.54
N VAL A 259 20.90 14.52 -33.91
CA VAL A 259 19.55 14.73 -33.38
C VAL A 259 18.66 15.40 -34.42
N PHE A 260 17.48 14.85 -34.67
CA PHE A 260 16.43 15.38 -35.54
C PHE A 260 15.31 15.93 -34.65
N HIS A 261 14.77 17.09 -35.01
CA HIS A 261 13.66 17.75 -34.31
C HIS A 261 12.48 17.87 -35.28
N LEU A 262 11.38 17.17 -34.98
CA LEU A 262 10.14 17.21 -35.75
C LEU A 262 8.98 17.52 -34.80
N GLU A 263 8.13 18.49 -35.20
CA GLU A 263 6.90 18.79 -34.49
C GLU A 263 5.71 18.12 -35.15
N ILE A 264 4.84 17.49 -34.38
CA ILE A 264 3.55 16.96 -34.82
C ILE A 264 2.44 17.72 -34.09
N VAL A 265 1.39 18.10 -34.83
CA VAL A 265 0.29 18.92 -34.34
C VAL A 265 -1.04 18.17 -34.34
N ASP A 266 -2.10 18.74 -33.79
CA ASP A 266 -3.43 18.14 -33.66
C ASP A 266 -3.40 16.81 -32.90
N VAL A 267 -2.69 16.77 -31.79
CA VAL A 267 -2.64 15.63 -30.89
C VAL A 267 -3.70 15.80 -29.81
N PRO A 268 -4.58 14.82 -29.56
CA PRO A 268 -5.57 14.91 -28.50
C PRO A 268 -4.91 14.92 -27.10
N LEU A 269 -5.59 15.55 -26.14
CA LEU A 269 -5.14 15.54 -24.74
C LEU A 269 -5.32 14.16 -24.13
N TRP A 270 -4.43 13.80 -23.22
CA TRP A 270 -4.47 12.58 -22.42
C TRP A 270 -4.65 12.94 -20.94
N ASP A 271 -5.64 12.32 -20.27
CA ASP A 271 -5.80 12.39 -18.81
C ASP A 271 -6.57 11.16 -18.27
N GLU A 272 -6.94 11.17 -16.98
CA GLU A 272 -7.65 10.07 -16.33
C GLU A 272 -9.07 9.81 -16.88
N TYR A 273 -9.68 10.79 -17.52
CA TYR A 273 -11.06 10.71 -18.07
C TYR A 273 -11.09 10.41 -19.56
N ASP A 274 -10.09 10.90 -20.29
CA ASP A 274 -9.91 10.66 -21.72
C ASP A 274 -8.45 10.29 -22.01
N PRO A 275 -8.06 9.02 -21.81
CA PRO A 275 -6.68 8.58 -22.00
C PRO A 275 -6.34 8.38 -23.49
N ALA A 276 -6.53 9.42 -24.28
CA ALA A 276 -6.30 9.40 -25.74
C ALA A 276 -4.81 9.24 -26.05
N LEU A 277 -4.47 8.19 -26.78
CA LEU A 277 -3.12 7.85 -27.20
C LEU A 277 -2.99 7.92 -28.73
N GLU A 278 -1.84 8.40 -29.20
CA GLU A 278 -1.48 8.39 -30.61
C GLU A 278 -0.34 7.39 -30.89
N ASN A 279 -0.45 6.65 -31.98
CA ASN A 279 0.58 5.74 -32.46
C ASN A 279 1.43 6.46 -33.48
N LEU A 280 2.69 6.72 -33.14
CA LEU A 280 3.68 7.32 -34.05
C LEU A 280 4.53 6.22 -34.68
N ARG A 281 4.56 6.16 -35.99
CA ARG A 281 5.52 5.35 -36.74
C ARG A 281 6.68 6.23 -37.16
N VAL A 282 7.80 6.14 -36.45
CA VAL A 282 9.04 6.84 -36.76
C VAL A 282 9.84 6.01 -37.74
N VAL A 283 10.06 6.54 -38.93
CA VAL A 283 10.71 5.85 -40.03
C VAL A 283 12.04 6.55 -40.38
N LEU A 284 13.10 5.77 -40.46
CA LEU A 284 14.42 6.19 -40.93
C LEU A 284 14.65 5.66 -42.34
N GLU A 285 14.88 6.54 -43.26
CA GLU A 285 15.10 6.23 -44.68
C GLU A 285 16.38 6.86 -45.20
N THR A 286 16.96 6.25 -46.28
CA THR A 286 17.99 6.81 -47.12
C THR A 286 17.48 6.85 -48.56
N GLU A 287 18.29 7.35 -49.50
CA GLU A 287 17.98 7.27 -50.94
C GLU A 287 17.81 5.83 -51.45
N GLN A 288 18.35 4.87 -50.72
CA GLN A 288 18.23 3.43 -51.01
C GLN A 288 16.93 2.78 -50.45
N GLY A 289 16.15 3.53 -49.70
CA GLY A 289 14.89 3.09 -49.13
C GLY A 289 14.86 3.01 -47.58
N LEU A 290 13.91 2.25 -47.05
CA LEU A 290 13.69 2.07 -45.63
C LEU A 290 14.89 1.39 -44.94
N VAL A 291 15.37 1.98 -43.86
CA VAL A 291 16.46 1.46 -43.04
C VAL A 291 15.92 0.86 -41.75
N GLU A 292 15.12 1.62 -41.01
CA GLU A 292 14.54 1.20 -39.72
C GLU A 292 13.22 1.91 -39.42
N GLU A 293 12.36 1.28 -38.65
CA GLU A 293 11.15 1.90 -38.13
C GLU A 293 10.96 1.56 -36.64
N LYS A 294 10.38 2.49 -35.90
CA LYS A 294 9.92 2.30 -34.51
C LYS A 294 8.46 2.75 -34.39
N LEU A 295 7.67 1.94 -33.73
CA LEU A 295 6.32 2.33 -33.26
C LEU A 295 6.43 2.84 -31.84
N ILE A 296 5.87 4.01 -31.57
CA ILE A 296 5.88 4.66 -30.26
C ILE A 296 4.47 5.12 -29.99
N GLN A 297 3.92 4.73 -28.84
CA GLN A 297 2.65 5.23 -28.36
C GLN A 297 2.89 6.45 -27.46
N VAL A 298 2.12 7.51 -27.65
CA VAL A 298 2.31 8.78 -26.95
C VAL A 298 0.98 9.41 -26.55
N GLY A 299 0.97 10.20 -25.48
CA GLY A 299 -0.17 11.01 -25.06
C GLY A 299 0.27 12.46 -24.84
N LEU A 300 -0.54 13.41 -25.30
CA LEU A 300 -0.30 14.82 -25.08
C LEU A 300 -0.85 15.25 -23.72
N ARG A 301 0.02 15.64 -22.81
CA ARG A 301 -0.41 16.19 -21.51
C ARG A 301 0.60 17.20 -20.98
N SER A 302 0.15 18.09 -20.10
CA SER A 302 1.00 18.87 -19.21
C SER A 302 0.77 18.47 -17.76
N ILE A 303 1.79 18.68 -16.92
CA ILE A 303 1.65 18.67 -15.46
C ILE A 303 2.35 19.90 -14.91
N GLU A 304 1.70 20.59 -13.99
CA GLU A 304 2.21 21.83 -13.39
C GLU A 304 1.87 21.89 -11.90
N ALA A 305 2.80 22.39 -11.10
CA ALA A 305 2.58 22.78 -9.71
C ALA A 305 2.35 24.28 -9.64
N LYS A 306 1.19 24.73 -9.16
CA LYS A 306 0.84 26.15 -8.99
C LYS A 306 0.26 26.40 -7.61
N GLY A 307 0.98 27.16 -6.79
CA GLY A 307 0.59 27.36 -5.40
C GLY A 307 0.56 26.05 -4.65
N LYS A 308 -0.58 25.69 -4.09
CA LYS A 308 -0.81 24.43 -3.32
C LYS A 308 -1.35 23.28 -4.17
N TYR A 309 -1.52 23.45 -5.48
CA TYR A 309 -2.29 22.54 -6.32
C TYR A 309 -1.46 21.95 -7.46
N LEU A 310 -1.84 20.75 -7.86
CA LEU A 310 -1.41 20.11 -9.08
C LEU A 310 -2.41 20.36 -10.21
N PHE A 311 -1.90 20.60 -11.40
CA PHE A 311 -2.72 20.80 -12.60
C PHE A 311 -2.27 19.84 -13.70
N ILE A 312 -3.22 19.12 -14.27
CA ILE A 312 -3.02 18.31 -15.47
C ILE A 312 -3.86 18.95 -16.59
N ASN A 313 -3.23 19.24 -17.72
CA ASN A 313 -3.85 19.95 -18.86
C ASN A 313 -4.55 21.28 -18.44
N GLY A 314 -4.01 21.97 -17.44
CA GLY A 314 -4.58 23.19 -16.90
C GLY A 314 -5.76 22.98 -15.94
N MET A 315 -6.15 21.72 -15.68
CA MET A 315 -7.23 21.37 -14.75
C MET A 315 -6.65 20.96 -13.40
N GLN A 316 -7.14 21.57 -12.32
CA GLN A 316 -6.75 21.18 -10.96
C GLN A 316 -7.10 19.70 -10.74
N THR A 317 -6.12 18.94 -10.30
CA THR A 317 -6.23 17.50 -10.10
C THR A 317 -5.89 17.16 -8.66
N PHE A 318 -6.68 16.27 -8.07
CA PHE A 318 -6.43 15.70 -6.75
C PHE A 318 -6.02 14.23 -6.90
N LEU A 319 -4.82 13.90 -6.46
CA LEU A 319 -4.31 12.53 -6.54
C LEU A 319 -4.95 11.68 -5.43
N ARG A 320 -5.60 10.61 -5.83
CA ARG A 320 -6.13 9.57 -4.93
C ARG A 320 -5.30 8.31 -5.18
N GLY A 321 -4.28 8.12 -4.37
CA GLY A 321 -3.26 7.12 -4.65
C GLY A 321 -3.15 6.01 -3.63
N THR A 322 -2.47 4.97 -4.05
CA THR A 322 -1.93 3.91 -3.20
C THR A 322 -0.48 3.61 -3.58
N VAL A 323 0.20 2.86 -2.73
CA VAL A 323 1.57 2.39 -2.97
C VAL A 323 1.54 0.95 -3.47
N GLU A 324 2.44 0.62 -4.38
CA GLU A 324 2.78 -0.74 -4.80
C GLU A 324 4.13 -1.12 -4.21
N CYS A 325 4.13 -2.16 -3.37
CA CYS A 325 5.24 -2.53 -2.51
C CYS A 325 6.12 -3.67 -3.07
N CYS A 326 6.04 -3.95 -4.37
CA CYS A 326 6.89 -4.96 -5.03
C CYS A 326 6.75 -6.37 -4.43
N VAL A 327 5.52 -6.78 -4.10
CA VAL A 327 5.23 -8.11 -3.53
C VAL A 327 4.54 -8.97 -4.57
N PHE A 328 5.21 -10.02 -5.02
CA PHE A 328 4.73 -10.92 -6.08
C PHE A 328 4.75 -12.37 -5.60
N PRO A 329 3.75 -12.83 -4.81
CA PRO A 329 3.83 -14.13 -4.13
C PRO A 329 3.97 -15.32 -5.06
N LYS A 330 3.41 -15.24 -6.28
CA LYS A 330 3.43 -16.34 -7.23
C LYS A 330 4.77 -16.52 -7.94
N THR A 331 5.42 -15.42 -8.29
CA THR A 331 6.65 -15.42 -9.10
C THR A 331 7.91 -15.08 -8.30
N GLY A 332 7.79 -14.31 -7.22
CA GLY A 332 8.92 -13.73 -6.49
C GLY A 332 9.68 -12.65 -7.27
N HIS A 333 9.14 -12.20 -8.40
CA HIS A 333 9.69 -11.14 -9.24
C HIS A 333 8.55 -10.40 -9.96
N PRO A 334 8.77 -9.18 -10.48
CA PRO A 334 7.75 -8.42 -11.18
C PRO A 334 7.15 -9.19 -12.36
N PRO A 335 5.83 -9.23 -12.52
CA PRO A 335 5.17 -9.72 -13.72
C PRO A 335 5.52 -8.82 -14.91
N MET A 336 5.99 -9.45 -16.01
CA MET A 336 6.44 -8.75 -17.21
C MET A 336 5.32 -8.61 -18.26
N GLU A 337 4.14 -9.14 -17.98
CA GLU A 337 2.99 -9.22 -18.89
C GLU A 337 1.89 -8.24 -18.48
N GLU A 338 1.25 -7.59 -19.47
CA GLU A 338 0.18 -6.60 -19.23
C GLU A 338 -1.04 -7.13 -18.43
N PRO A 339 -1.54 -8.38 -18.55
CA PRO A 339 -2.75 -8.83 -17.86
C PRO A 339 -2.70 -8.68 -16.33
N TYR A 340 -1.53 -8.81 -15.71
CA TYR A 340 -1.38 -8.55 -14.27
C TYR A 340 -1.63 -7.08 -13.95
N TRP A 341 -1.05 -6.18 -14.73
CA TRP A 341 -1.18 -4.73 -14.54
C TRP A 341 -2.57 -4.23 -14.88
N ASP A 342 -3.23 -4.79 -15.92
CA ASP A 342 -4.65 -4.51 -16.20
C ASP A 342 -5.53 -4.84 -14.99
N TYR A 343 -5.30 -5.99 -14.36
CA TYR A 343 -6.03 -6.39 -13.17
C TYR A 343 -5.77 -5.43 -11.99
N LEU A 344 -4.49 -5.14 -11.70
CA LEU A 344 -4.06 -4.25 -10.61
C LEU A 344 -4.68 -2.85 -10.75
N PHE A 345 -4.54 -2.21 -11.91
CA PHE A 345 -5.09 -0.87 -12.14
C PHE A 345 -6.63 -0.88 -12.16
N SER A 346 -7.25 -1.95 -12.65
CA SER A 346 -8.71 -2.11 -12.62
C SER A 346 -9.23 -2.19 -11.18
N GLN A 347 -8.57 -2.95 -10.30
CA GLN A 347 -8.91 -2.98 -8.88
C GLN A 347 -8.71 -1.61 -8.23
N SER A 348 -7.58 -0.95 -8.47
CA SER A 348 -7.31 0.39 -7.96
C SER A 348 -8.41 1.39 -8.37
N ARG A 349 -8.82 1.38 -9.64
CA ARG A 349 -9.91 2.23 -10.15
C ARG A 349 -11.28 1.86 -9.55
N LYS A 350 -11.53 0.58 -9.34
CA LYS A 350 -12.75 0.07 -8.69
C LYS A 350 -12.89 0.65 -7.28
N PHE A 351 -11.78 0.90 -6.57
CA PHE A 351 -11.74 1.54 -5.27
C PHE A 351 -11.60 3.08 -5.34
N GLY A 352 -11.74 3.68 -6.51
CA GLY A 352 -11.80 5.14 -6.71
C GLY A 352 -10.44 5.84 -6.84
N LEU A 353 -9.36 5.08 -6.97
CA LEU A 353 -8.01 5.62 -7.12
C LEU A 353 -7.72 6.01 -8.57
N ASN A 354 -6.84 7.00 -8.75
CA ASN A 354 -6.33 7.48 -10.04
C ASN A 354 -4.80 7.55 -10.09
N HIS A 355 -4.13 7.17 -9.00
CA HIS A 355 -2.69 7.33 -8.81
C HIS A 355 -2.07 6.09 -8.18
N LEU A 356 -0.86 5.71 -8.64
CA LEU A 356 -0.06 4.63 -8.06
C LEU A 356 1.38 5.10 -7.88
N ARG A 357 1.94 4.84 -6.70
CA ARG A 357 3.35 5.05 -6.37
C ARG A 357 4.07 3.71 -6.30
N PHE A 358 5.20 3.59 -6.99
CA PHE A 358 6.09 2.43 -6.89
C PHE A 358 7.16 2.70 -5.85
N HIS A 359 7.06 2.06 -4.69
CA HIS A 359 7.90 2.33 -3.52
C HIS A 359 9.31 1.77 -3.68
N SER A 360 10.31 2.66 -3.80
CA SER A 360 11.73 2.31 -3.95
C SER A 360 12.01 1.28 -5.06
N TRP A 361 11.28 1.37 -6.18
CA TRP A 361 11.53 0.59 -7.38
C TRP A 361 10.87 1.20 -8.62
N CYS A 362 11.30 0.75 -9.80
CA CYS A 362 10.74 1.15 -11.09
C CYS A 362 10.08 -0.07 -11.75
N PRO A 363 8.80 0.00 -12.16
CA PRO A 363 8.07 -1.11 -12.77
C PRO A 363 8.55 -1.41 -14.19
N PRO A 364 8.15 -2.56 -14.77
CA PRO A 364 8.42 -2.89 -16.18
C PRO A 364 7.56 -2.09 -17.14
N GLU A 365 7.94 -2.11 -18.42
CA GLU A 365 7.23 -1.49 -19.55
C GLU A 365 5.72 -1.79 -19.55
N ALA A 366 5.34 -3.05 -19.24
CA ALA A 366 3.95 -3.48 -19.22
C ALA A 366 3.08 -2.65 -18.25
N ALA A 367 3.63 -2.23 -17.10
CA ALA A 367 2.92 -1.38 -16.15
C ALA A 367 2.65 0.01 -16.72
N PHE A 368 3.64 0.61 -17.38
CA PHE A 368 3.48 1.92 -18.03
C PHE A 368 2.48 1.86 -19.17
N ALA A 369 2.58 0.85 -20.03
CA ALA A 369 1.67 0.69 -21.18
C ALA A 369 0.20 0.57 -20.74
N VAL A 370 -0.05 -0.20 -19.69
CA VAL A 370 -1.41 -0.32 -19.13
C VAL A 370 -1.88 0.98 -18.48
N ALA A 371 -1.02 1.64 -17.69
CA ALA A 371 -1.35 2.91 -17.06
C ALA A 371 -1.66 4.01 -18.10
N ASP A 372 -0.91 4.06 -19.20
CA ASP A 372 -1.16 4.96 -20.34
C ASP A 372 -2.56 4.73 -20.92
N ARG A 373 -2.91 3.47 -21.22
CA ARG A 373 -4.20 3.11 -21.82
C ARG A 373 -5.36 3.36 -20.86
N MET A 374 -5.13 3.22 -19.58
CA MET A 374 -6.15 3.42 -18.55
C MET A 374 -6.23 4.87 -18.03
N GLY A 375 -5.32 5.77 -18.35
CA GLY A 375 -5.28 7.11 -17.81
C GLY A 375 -4.93 7.13 -16.30
N PHE A 376 -3.97 6.31 -15.87
CA PHE A 376 -3.54 6.23 -14.48
C PHE A 376 -2.27 7.06 -14.27
N TYR A 377 -2.17 7.79 -13.16
CA TYR A 377 -1.03 8.67 -12.86
C TYR A 377 0.01 7.94 -12.02
N LEU A 378 1.25 7.86 -12.50
CA LEU A 378 2.30 7.11 -11.85
C LEU A 378 3.33 8.02 -11.18
N GLN A 379 3.73 7.67 -9.97
CA GLN A 379 4.97 8.08 -9.34
C GLN A 379 5.94 6.91 -9.34
N VAL A 380 7.09 7.11 -9.97
CA VAL A 380 8.18 6.13 -9.99
C VAL A 380 9.28 6.58 -9.04
N GLU A 381 9.93 5.63 -8.40
CA GLU A 381 11.10 5.90 -7.56
C GLU A 381 12.34 5.17 -8.10
N CYS A 382 13.52 5.77 -7.88
CA CYS A 382 14.74 5.00 -8.00
C CYS A 382 14.75 3.89 -6.95
N PRO A 383 15.46 2.78 -7.18
CA PRO A 383 15.45 1.63 -6.28
C PRO A 383 16.29 1.86 -5.01
N VAL A 384 15.93 2.90 -4.22
CA VAL A 384 16.70 3.37 -3.07
C VAL A 384 15.81 3.62 -1.86
N TRP A 385 16.22 3.04 -0.73
CA TRP A 385 15.68 3.33 0.60
C TRP A 385 16.82 3.27 1.63
N LYS A 386 17.64 4.32 1.65
CA LYS A 386 18.77 4.46 2.58
C LYS A 386 18.30 5.00 3.93
N ASN A 387 17.88 4.09 4.80
CA ASN A 387 17.39 4.34 6.13
C ASN A 387 17.66 3.14 7.04
N GLN A 388 17.39 3.23 8.34
CA GLN A 388 17.46 2.14 9.30
C GLN A 388 18.84 1.45 9.35
N GLY A 389 19.86 2.27 9.58
CA GLY A 389 21.26 1.83 9.72
C GLY A 389 22.11 2.04 8.47
N VAL A 390 21.48 2.45 7.36
CA VAL A 390 22.17 2.86 6.12
C VAL A 390 21.76 4.28 5.76
N ALA A 391 22.72 5.15 5.49
CA ALA A 391 22.47 6.58 5.29
C ALA A 391 23.25 7.13 4.09
N PHE A 392 22.86 8.31 3.61
CA PHE A 392 23.69 9.09 2.68
C PHE A 392 24.91 9.63 3.44
N ASP A 393 26.06 9.05 3.18
CA ASP A 393 27.32 9.30 3.89
C ASP A 393 28.33 10.15 3.09
N GLY A 394 27.94 10.57 1.87
CA GLY A 394 28.82 11.27 0.91
C GLY A 394 29.64 10.32 0.04
N ASN A 395 29.22 9.06 -0.08
CA ASN A 395 29.80 8.09 -1.01
C ASN A 395 29.49 8.51 -2.46
N LYS A 396 30.46 9.18 -3.09
CA LYS A 396 30.30 9.69 -4.45
C LYS A 396 29.98 8.60 -5.47
N VAL A 397 30.47 7.38 -5.30
CA VAL A 397 30.21 6.27 -6.23
C VAL A 397 28.71 5.94 -6.22
N PHE A 398 28.09 5.92 -5.03
CA PHE A 398 26.66 5.72 -4.90
C PHE A 398 25.87 6.92 -5.47
N ASP A 399 26.27 8.15 -5.15
CA ASP A 399 25.59 9.35 -5.64
C ASP A 399 25.63 9.41 -7.18
N ASP A 400 26.77 9.14 -7.80
CA ASP A 400 26.93 9.09 -9.27
C ASP A 400 26.09 7.96 -9.89
N TRP A 401 25.97 6.81 -9.21
CA TRP A 401 25.12 5.71 -9.65
C TRP A 401 23.62 6.10 -9.58
N LEU A 402 23.17 6.75 -8.49
CA LEU A 402 21.79 7.21 -8.35
C LEU A 402 21.39 8.17 -9.50
N PHE A 403 22.26 9.13 -9.83
CA PHE A 403 22.04 10.01 -10.98
C PHE A 403 21.99 9.23 -12.30
N THR A 404 22.87 8.25 -12.47
CA THR A 404 22.93 7.42 -13.69
C THR A 404 21.68 6.55 -13.79
N GLU A 405 21.24 5.92 -12.70
CA GLU A 405 20.05 5.09 -12.69
C GLU A 405 18.78 5.90 -13.01
N SER A 406 18.67 7.11 -12.43
CA SER A 406 17.56 8.00 -12.74
C SER A 406 17.56 8.46 -14.22
N GLN A 407 18.73 8.66 -14.83
CA GLN A 407 18.83 8.95 -16.27
C GLN A 407 18.40 7.76 -17.12
N ARG A 408 18.78 6.53 -16.75
CA ARG A 408 18.35 5.30 -17.43
C ARG A 408 16.83 5.15 -17.40
N ILE A 409 16.19 5.36 -16.24
CA ILE A 409 14.73 5.31 -16.05
C ILE A 409 14.04 6.32 -16.98
N VAL A 410 14.49 7.55 -17.00
CA VAL A 410 13.88 8.61 -17.82
C VAL A 410 14.13 8.39 -19.33
N ALA A 411 15.28 7.85 -19.70
CA ALA A 411 15.58 7.53 -21.11
C ALA A 411 14.71 6.37 -21.63
N GLU A 412 14.46 5.34 -20.79
CA GLU A 412 13.67 4.19 -21.19
C GLU A 412 12.17 4.49 -21.16
N TYR A 413 11.67 5.04 -20.05
CA TYR A 413 10.22 5.17 -19.80
C TYR A 413 9.69 6.62 -19.88
N GLY A 414 10.52 7.57 -20.19
CA GLY A 414 10.18 9.00 -20.11
C GLY A 414 9.12 9.49 -21.12
N ASN A 415 8.76 8.69 -22.12
CA ASN A 415 7.73 9.04 -23.09
C ASN A 415 6.31 8.65 -22.69
N HIS A 416 6.16 7.81 -21.65
CA HIS A 416 4.86 7.40 -21.13
C HIS A 416 4.11 8.58 -20.52
N PRO A 417 2.91 8.92 -21.00
CA PRO A 417 2.13 10.02 -20.43
C PRO A 417 1.72 9.76 -18.98
N SER A 418 1.58 8.50 -18.55
CA SER A 418 1.29 8.11 -17.17
C SER A 418 2.43 8.44 -16.20
N PHE A 419 3.68 8.49 -16.62
CA PHE A 419 4.84 8.82 -15.78
C PHE A 419 4.88 10.32 -15.45
N LEU A 420 4.11 10.73 -14.42
CA LEU A 420 3.95 12.14 -14.04
C LEU A 420 4.88 12.62 -12.93
N LEU A 421 5.22 11.74 -12.00
CA LEU A 421 5.91 12.07 -10.75
C LEU A 421 7.14 11.20 -10.58
N PHE A 422 8.25 11.78 -10.14
CA PHE A 422 9.52 11.07 -9.98
C PHE A 422 10.22 11.46 -8.69
N ALA A 423 10.67 10.46 -7.92
CA ALA A 423 11.44 10.63 -6.70
C ALA A 423 12.74 9.82 -6.73
N SER A 424 13.75 10.26 -5.97
CA SER A 424 15.04 9.54 -5.88
C SER A 424 14.95 8.24 -5.09
N GLY A 425 13.88 8.04 -4.34
CA GLY A 425 13.65 6.89 -3.47
C GLY A 425 12.72 7.23 -2.31
N ASN A 426 12.77 6.44 -1.24
CA ASN A 426 11.94 6.57 -0.06
C ASN A 426 12.76 6.97 1.17
N GLU A 427 12.19 7.80 2.05
CA GLU A 427 12.58 8.08 3.45
C GLU A 427 14.09 8.04 3.73
N PRO A 428 14.89 8.90 3.11
CA PRO A 428 16.35 8.88 3.24
C PRO A 428 16.83 9.35 4.60
N ASP A 429 18.03 8.91 5.01
CA ASP A 429 18.74 9.33 6.21
C ASP A 429 20.15 9.85 5.87
N GLY A 430 20.77 10.61 6.78
CA GLY A 430 22.14 11.12 6.68
C GLY A 430 22.23 12.49 5.98
N ARG A 431 23.13 12.61 5.00
CA ARG A 431 23.36 13.84 4.21
C ARG A 431 22.40 13.95 3.01
N ASP A 432 21.18 13.48 3.18
CA ASP A 432 20.13 13.39 2.20
C ASP A 432 19.78 14.74 1.54
N LYS A 433 19.64 15.81 2.34
CA LYS A 433 19.22 17.13 1.87
C LYS A 433 20.15 17.73 0.82
N GLU A 434 21.46 17.55 1.00
CA GLU A 434 22.47 18.10 0.07
C GLU A 434 22.42 17.38 -1.29
N VAL A 435 22.47 16.05 -1.28
CA VAL A 435 22.52 15.22 -2.50
C VAL A 435 21.19 15.26 -3.22
N LEU A 436 20.08 15.09 -2.50
CA LEU A 436 18.75 14.99 -3.09
C LEU A 436 18.16 16.33 -3.50
N GLY A 437 18.55 17.44 -2.84
CA GLY A 437 18.27 18.79 -3.32
C GLY A 437 18.90 19.06 -4.68
N LEU A 438 20.17 18.67 -4.86
CA LEU A 438 20.85 18.74 -6.18
C LEU A 438 20.17 17.83 -7.21
N TRP A 439 19.75 16.63 -6.82
CA TRP A 439 19.06 15.69 -7.69
C TRP A 439 17.71 16.29 -8.18
N ALA A 440 16.86 16.76 -7.27
CA ALA A 440 15.57 17.36 -7.60
C ALA A 440 15.72 18.61 -8.48
N SER A 441 16.61 19.53 -8.11
CA SER A 441 16.91 20.73 -8.89
C SER A 441 17.41 20.41 -10.30
N SER A 442 18.31 19.43 -10.43
CA SER A 442 18.85 19.00 -11.73
C SER A 442 17.74 18.45 -12.63
N TRP A 443 16.85 17.62 -12.09
CA TRP A 443 15.76 17.03 -12.87
C TRP A 443 14.68 18.06 -13.25
N ASN A 444 14.30 18.95 -12.33
CA ASN A 444 13.37 20.03 -12.63
C ASN A 444 13.86 20.95 -13.78
N GLN A 445 15.17 21.08 -13.95
CA GLN A 445 15.76 21.84 -15.06
C GLN A 445 15.83 21.06 -16.38
N ARG A 446 16.02 19.74 -16.31
CA ARG A 446 16.29 18.89 -17.49
C ARG A 446 15.04 18.31 -18.11
N ASP A 447 14.02 18.02 -17.31
CA ASP A 447 12.83 17.32 -17.78
C ASP A 447 11.53 17.97 -17.28
N GLY A 448 10.97 18.85 -18.06
CA GLY A 448 9.69 19.51 -17.81
C GLY A 448 8.45 18.64 -18.09
N ARG A 449 8.63 17.36 -18.45
CA ARG A 449 7.51 16.46 -18.73
C ARG A 449 6.84 15.93 -17.46
N ARG A 450 7.49 16.03 -16.30
CA ARG A 450 7.03 15.53 -15.00
C ARG A 450 7.48 16.41 -13.87
N LEU A 451 6.96 16.17 -12.67
CA LEU A 451 7.39 16.83 -11.45
C LEU A 451 8.34 15.92 -10.66
N HIS A 452 9.32 16.53 -10.02
CA HIS A 452 10.36 15.83 -9.27
C HIS A 452 10.35 16.26 -7.81
N THR A 453 10.57 15.31 -6.91
CA THR A 453 10.77 15.52 -5.48
C THR A 453 12.02 14.79 -5.01
N ALA A 454 12.68 15.32 -3.99
CA ALA A 454 13.90 14.74 -3.44
C ALA A 454 13.72 13.27 -3.06
N ALA A 455 12.70 12.96 -2.30
CA ALA A 455 12.28 11.60 -1.98
C ALA A 455 10.82 11.60 -1.48
N SER A 456 10.21 10.44 -1.36
CA SER A 456 8.94 10.28 -0.66
C SER A 456 9.16 10.24 0.84
N GLY A 457 8.28 10.86 1.64
CA GLY A 457 8.33 10.95 3.09
C GLY A 457 9.04 12.21 3.59
N TRP A 458 10.26 12.40 3.21
CA TRP A 458 11.11 13.56 3.50
C TRP A 458 12.36 13.51 2.61
N PRO A 459 13.22 14.57 2.55
CA PRO A 459 13.06 15.87 3.18
C PRO A 459 12.13 16.80 2.40
N ALA A 460 11.43 17.68 3.11
CA ALA A 460 10.74 18.82 2.50
C ALA A 460 11.78 19.89 2.12
N LEU A 461 11.97 20.14 0.83
CA LEU A 461 12.95 21.07 0.28
C LEU A 461 12.27 22.09 -0.64
N GLU A 462 12.89 23.26 -0.82
CA GLU A 462 12.44 24.28 -1.78
C GLU A 462 12.64 23.80 -3.24
N GLU A 463 13.60 22.93 -3.47
CA GLU A 463 13.91 22.31 -4.76
C GLU A 463 12.86 21.29 -5.22
N ASN A 464 12.01 20.83 -4.31
CA ASN A 464 10.94 19.90 -4.65
C ASN A 464 9.84 20.62 -5.44
N ALA A 465 9.44 20.09 -6.59
CA ALA A 465 8.30 20.60 -7.34
C ALA A 465 6.96 20.30 -6.64
N TYR A 466 6.91 19.28 -5.80
CA TYR A 466 5.81 18.92 -4.90
C TYR A 466 6.40 18.20 -3.68
N GLN A 467 5.68 18.23 -2.56
CA GLN A 467 6.11 17.59 -1.32
C GLN A 467 5.33 16.30 -1.10
N VAL A 468 6.00 15.23 -0.68
CA VAL A 468 5.37 13.97 -0.21
C VAL A 468 5.69 13.82 1.27
N LEU A 469 4.70 13.99 2.14
CA LEU A 469 4.94 14.21 3.58
C LEU A 469 4.10 13.31 4.48
N PRO A 470 4.65 12.81 5.59
CA PRO A 470 3.94 11.95 6.54
C PRO A 470 3.05 12.71 7.55
N GLN A 471 3.16 14.03 7.69
CA GLN A 471 2.44 14.79 8.70
C GLN A 471 0.92 14.90 8.50
N PRO A 472 0.36 14.99 7.26
CA PRO A 472 -1.09 15.01 7.06
C PRO A 472 -1.73 13.65 7.30
N ARG A 473 -1.89 13.23 8.56
CA ARG A 473 -2.51 11.95 9.01
C ARG A 473 -3.32 12.15 10.27
N ILE A 474 -4.23 11.22 10.55
CA ILE A 474 -4.96 11.19 11.82
C ILE A 474 -4.24 10.38 12.91
N GLN A 475 -3.23 9.62 12.54
CA GLN A 475 -2.32 8.94 13.45
C GLN A 475 -0.93 8.82 12.82
N ALA A 476 0.11 9.04 13.60
CA ALA A 476 1.50 8.88 13.19
C ALA A 476 2.26 7.95 14.14
N TRP A 477 3.47 7.57 13.75
CA TRP A 477 4.35 6.73 14.52
C TRP A 477 4.61 7.33 15.91
N GLY A 478 4.50 6.49 16.96
CA GLY A 478 4.78 6.87 18.34
C GLY A 478 3.69 7.69 19.04
N GLU A 479 2.63 8.11 18.37
CA GLU A 479 1.54 8.88 18.99
C GLU A 479 0.65 8.04 19.91
N GLY A 480 0.37 6.79 19.53
CA GLY A 480 -0.47 5.90 20.33
C GLY A 480 -1.80 6.53 20.74
N LEU A 481 -2.08 6.58 22.04
CA LEU A 481 -3.30 7.21 22.59
C LEU A 481 -3.36 8.73 22.41
N ALA A 482 -2.25 9.39 22.11
CA ALA A 482 -2.20 10.84 21.87
C ALA A 482 -2.54 11.20 20.42
N SER A 483 -2.67 10.23 19.51
CA SER A 483 -3.10 10.48 18.13
C SER A 483 -4.51 11.09 18.08
N ARG A 484 -4.79 11.88 17.05
CA ARG A 484 -6.09 12.54 16.90
C ARG A 484 -7.27 11.59 17.01
N ILE A 485 -7.20 10.46 16.35
CA ILE A 485 -8.28 9.46 16.31
C ILE A 485 -8.53 8.82 17.69
N ASN A 486 -7.52 8.74 18.54
CA ASN A 486 -7.63 8.17 19.88
C ASN A 486 -7.87 9.25 20.94
N ALA A 487 -7.19 10.40 20.91
CA ALA A 487 -7.23 11.40 21.98
C ALA A 487 -8.49 12.28 21.96
N LEU A 488 -9.16 12.42 20.83
CA LEU A 488 -10.34 13.28 20.67
C LEU A 488 -11.61 12.44 20.48
N PRO A 489 -12.74 12.88 21.08
CA PRO A 489 -14.04 12.26 20.80
C PRO A 489 -14.35 12.26 19.30
N PRO A 490 -15.08 11.25 18.80
CA PRO A 490 -15.36 11.12 17.36
C PRO A 490 -16.12 12.33 16.79
N GLU A 491 -15.52 12.93 15.78
CA GLU A 491 -16.00 14.08 15.02
C GLU A 491 -15.62 13.92 13.54
N THR A 492 -16.04 14.81 12.65
CA THR A 492 -15.61 14.87 11.24
C THR A 492 -15.26 16.30 10.79
N CYS A 493 -14.80 17.14 11.67
CA CYS A 493 -14.47 18.55 11.38
C CYS A 493 -13.01 18.77 11.03
N SER A 494 -12.12 17.88 11.51
CA SER A 494 -10.68 18.01 11.34
C SER A 494 -10.23 17.88 9.89
N ASP A 495 -9.20 18.64 9.53
CA ASP A 495 -8.51 18.60 8.23
C ASP A 495 -7.01 18.93 8.40
N TYR A 496 -6.26 18.93 7.31
CA TYR A 496 -4.81 19.15 7.30
C TYR A 496 -4.41 20.55 6.79
N THR A 497 -5.34 21.50 6.65
CA THR A 497 -5.08 22.82 6.05
C THR A 497 -3.89 23.53 6.71
N ALA A 498 -3.88 23.57 8.06
CA ALA A 498 -2.81 24.23 8.82
C ALA A 498 -1.43 23.54 8.66
N ILE A 499 -1.41 22.22 8.45
CA ILE A 499 -0.18 21.49 8.17
C ILE A 499 0.33 21.84 6.77
N CYS A 500 -0.54 21.74 5.76
CA CYS A 500 -0.16 22.01 4.37
C CYS A 500 0.31 23.45 4.14
N GLU A 501 -0.18 24.43 4.92
CA GLU A 501 0.25 25.83 4.83
C GLU A 501 1.74 26.02 5.16
N GLN A 502 2.31 25.16 6.00
CA GLN A 502 3.70 25.27 6.46
C GLN A 502 4.74 24.93 5.39
N TYR A 503 4.34 24.25 4.32
CA TYR A 503 5.27 23.74 3.30
C TYR A 503 5.14 24.51 1.99
N PRO A 504 6.22 24.68 1.22
CA PRO A 504 6.14 25.26 -0.10
C PRO A 504 5.48 24.30 -1.10
N GLY A 505 4.72 24.83 -2.05
CA GLY A 505 4.15 24.04 -3.15
C GLY A 505 3.02 23.10 -2.76
N PRO A 506 2.64 22.21 -3.69
CA PRO A 506 1.65 21.16 -3.47
C PRO A 506 2.14 20.12 -2.47
N VAL A 507 1.25 19.66 -1.58
CA VAL A 507 1.50 18.58 -0.63
C VAL A 507 0.65 17.37 -1.02
N VAL A 508 1.27 16.21 -1.11
CA VAL A 508 0.64 14.89 -1.20
C VAL A 508 0.96 14.15 0.09
N THR A 509 -0.01 13.48 0.71
CA THR A 509 0.30 12.74 1.94
C THR A 509 1.15 11.52 1.61
N HIS A 510 2.14 11.23 2.45
CA HIS A 510 2.96 10.04 2.36
C HIS A 510 2.37 8.94 3.23
N GLU A 511 2.00 7.82 2.61
CA GLU A 511 1.66 6.55 3.28
C GLU A 511 0.62 6.69 4.41
N MET A 512 -0.48 7.38 4.15
CA MET A 512 -1.58 7.41 5.09
C MET A 512 -2.40 6.10 5.06
N GLY A 513 -3.23 5.88 6.08
CA GLY A 513 -4.12 4.72 6.10
C GLY A 513 -3.41 3.40 6.45
N GLN A 514 -2.52 3.41 7.43
CA GLN A 514 -1.83 2.21 7.90
C GLN A 514 -2.67 1.45 8.94
N TRP A 515 -3.91 1.09 8.59
CA TRP A 515 -4.90 0.48 9.49
C TRP A 515 -5.01 -1.02 9.25
N CYS A 516 -4.47 -1.82 10.17
CA CYS A 516 -4.44 -3.27 10.01
C CYS A 516 -5.81 -3.93 10.27
N VAL A 517 -5.98 -5.09 9.65
CA VAL A 517 -7.10 -6.01 9.83
C VAL A 517 -6.58 -7.37 10.27
N PHE A 518 -7.41 -8.19 10.90
CA PHE A 518 -7.05 -9.55 11.27
C PHE A 518 -6.81 -10.43 10.02
N PRO A 519 -5.86 -11.38 10.05
CA PRO A 519 -5.51 -12.18 8.87
C PRO A 519 -6.69 -12.92 8.25
N ASP A 520 -6.82 -12.88 6.93
CA ASP A 520 -7.65 -13.80 6.18
C ASP A 520 -6.88 -15.10 5.94
N PHE A 521 -7.06 -16.08 6.79
CA PHE A 521 -6.36 -17.38 6.64
C PHE A 521 -6.85 -18.18 5.44
N SER A 522 -7.96 -17.84 4.82
CA SER A 522 -8.45 -18.50 3.63
C SER A 522 -7.56 -18.24 2.41
N GLU A 523 -6.83 -17.10 2.40
CA GLU A 523 -5.92 -16.74 1.31
C GLU A 523 -4.67 -17.62 1.23
N MET A 524 -4.30 -18.36 2.30
CA MET A 524 -3.12 -19.22 2.29
C MET A 524 -3.11 -20.21 1.11
N ARG A 525 -4.27 -20.61 0.62
CA ARG A 525 -4.41 -21.49 -0.56
C ARG A 525 -3.99 -20.84 -1.87
N GLU A 526 -3.96 -19.51 -1.95
CA GLU A 526 -3.57 -18.75 -3.14
C GLU A 526 -2.05 -18.68 -3.34
N TYR A 527 -1.28 -18.93 -2.26
CA TYR A 527 0.19 -18.91 -2.27
C TYR A 527 0.78 -20.18 -2.90
N THR A 528 0.40 -20.45 -4.15
CA THR A 528 0.80 -21.64 -4.91
C THR A 528 2.17 -21.51 -5.57
N GLY A 529 2.75 -20.30 -5.56
CA GLY A 529 3.99 -19.97 -6.24
C GLY A 529 5.24 -20.07 -5.35
N TYR A 530 6.21 -19.21 -5.65
CA TYR A 530 7.53 -19.17 -5.03
C TYR A 530 7.52 -18.79 -3.55
N LEU A 531 6.78 -17.72 -3.18
CA LEU A 531 6.69 -17.30 -1.80
C LEU A 531 5.58 -18.05 -1.07
N LYS A 532 5.90 -18.58 0.10
CA LYS A 532 4.98 -19.37 0.94
C LYS A 532 4.49 -18.56 2.13
N PRO A 533 3.23 -18.70 2.55
CA PRO A 533 2.62 -17.96 3.64
C PRO A 533 3.01 -18.52 5.02
N ARG A 534 4.31 -18.71 5.29
CA ARG A 534 4.81 -19.32 6.54
C ARG A 534 4.50 -18.49 7.76
N ASN A 535 4.45 -17.17 7.60
CA ASN A 535 3.97 -16.22 8.60
C ASN A 535 2.50 -16.49 8.96
N PHE A 536 1.59 -16.61 7.99
CA PHE A 536 0.18 -16.94 8.24
C PHE A 536 0.01 -18.30 8.93
N GLU A 537 0.82 -19.32 8.56
CA GLU A 537 0.80 -20.61 9.23
C GLU A 537 1.19 -20.47 10.72
N VAL A 538 2.18 -19.62 11.04
CA VAL A 538 2.56 -19.34 12.44
C VAL A 538 1.40 -18.70 13.19
N PHE A 539 0.75 -17.69 12.60
CA PHE A 539 -0.35 -16.97 13.25
C PHE A 539 -1.58 -17.88 13.47
N TYR A 540 -1.92 -18.70 12.48
CA TYR A 540 -3.02 -19.66 12.64
C TYR A 540 -2.73 -20.70 13.72
N ASP A 541 -1.49 -21.21 13.78
CA ASP A 541 -1.07 -22.15 14.84
C ASP A 541 -1.13 -21.50 16.24
N ILE A 542 -0.79 -20.20 16.36
CA ILE A 542 -0.91 -19.47 17.63
C ILE A 542 -2.39 -19.35 18.01
N LEU A 543 -3.24 -18.91 17.08
CA LEU A 543 -4.67 -18.78 17.29
C LEU A 543 -5.32 -20.11 17.71
N ALA A 544 -4.94 -21.21 17.05
CA ALA A 544 -5.43 -22.55 17.35
C ALA A 544 -5.02 -23.03 18.76
N ARG A 545 -3.77 -22.76 19.17
CA ARG A 545 -3.29 -23.06 20.53
C ARG A 545 -4.00 -22.26 21.62
N ARG A 546 -4.51 -21.06 21.29
CA ARG A 546 -5.36 -20.25 22.18
C ARG A 546 -6.80 -20.76 22.25
N GLY A 547 -7.20 -21.72 21.40
CA GLY A 547 -8.54 -22.30 21.38
C GLY A 547 -9.63 -21.39 20.79
N ILE A 548 -9.26 -20.42 19.96
CA ILE A 548 -10.18 -19.44 19.33
C ILE A 548 -10.06 -19.41 17.79
N ALA A 549 -9.52 -20.46 17.17
CA ALA A 549 -9.37 -20.51 15.71
C ALA A 549 -10.72 -20.52 14.96
N ASP A 550 -11.77 -20.99 15.58
CA ASP A 550 -13.15 -20.97 15.06
C ASP A 550 -13.72 -19.55 14.93
N GLN A 551 -13.13 -18.56 15.61
CA GLN A 551 -13.52 -17.15 15.55
C GLN A 551 -12.79 -16.37 14.46
N ALA A 552 -11.84 -16.98 13.70
CA ALA A 552 -10.98 -16.30 12.76
C ALA A 552 -11.75 -15.46 11.72
N ASP A 553 -12.78 -16.03 11.11
CA ASP A 553 -13.62 -15.32 10.12
C ASP A 553 -14.40 -14.17 10.76
N GLN A 554 -14.87 -14.34 12.00
CA GLN A 554 -15.55 -13.29 12.74
C GLN A 554 -14.59 -12.14 13.09
N PHE A 555 -13.36 -12.47 13.46
CA PHE A 555 -12.30 -11.48 13.70
C PHE A 555 -11.95 -10.70 12.44
N LEU A 556 -11.83 -11.38 11.29
CA LEU A 556 -11.61 -10.73 10.00
C LEU A 556 -12.73 -9.72 9.70
N GLN A 557 -13.99 -10.14 9.82
CA GLN A 557 -15.13 -9.26 9.52
C GLN A 557 -15.20 -8.07 10.48
N ALA A 558 -15.11 -8.30 11.77
CA ALA A 558 -15.22 -7.23 12.77
C ALA A 558 -14.05 -6.24 12.70
N SER A 559 -12.81 -6.75 12.50
CA SER A 559 -11.63 -5.89 12.30
C SER A 559 -11.69 -5.13 10.98
N GLY A 560 -12.25 -5.74 9.93
CA GLY A 560 -12.48 -5.08 8.64
C GLY A 560 -13.43 -3.88 8.77
N PHE A 561 -14.52 -3.99 9.53
CA PHE A 561 -15.39 -2.85 9.82
C PHE A 561 -14.65 -1.74 10.58
N GLN A 562 -13.84 -2.09 11.56
CA GLN A 562 -13.01 -1.11 12.29
C GLN A 562 -12.01 -0.41 11.37
N GLN A 563 -11.33 -1.17 10.51
CA GLN A 563 -10.42 -0.64 9.50
C GLN A 563 -11.14 0.38 8.60
N MET A 564 -12.36 0.04 8.13
CA MET A 564 -13.14 0.92 7.26
C MET A 564 -13.55 2.22 7.93
N LEU A 565 -13.86 2.22 9.23
CA LEU A 565 -14.12 3.45 9.99
C LEU A 565 -12.88 4.37 9.98
N CYS A 566 -11.70 3.79 10.18
CA CYS A 566 -10.44 4.53 10.19
C CYS A 566 -10.11 5.09 8.78
N TYR A 567 -10.18 4.27 7.73
CA TYR A 567 -9.94 4.71 6.34
C TYR A 567 -10.90 5.81 5.91
N LYS A 568 -12.19 5.65 6.21
CA LYS A 568 -13.20 6.66 5.87
C LYS A 568 -12.87 8.01 6.51
N GLU A 569 -12.56 8.03 7.81
CA GLU A 569 -12.25 9.26 8.52
C GLU A 569 -10.99 9.93 7.95
N GLU A 570 -9.96 9.16 7.66
CA GLU A 570 -8.69 9.69 7.17
C GLU A 570 -8.78 10.21 5.74
N ILE A 571 -9.43 9.47 4.83
CA ILE A 571 -9.63 9.87 3.43
C ILE A 571 -10.55 11.11 3.37
N GLU A 572 -11.62 11.14 4.17
CA GLU A 572 -12.48 12.32 4.22
C GLU A 572 -11.76 13.55 4.80
N ALA A 573 -10.88 13.39 5.79
CA ALA A 573 -10.06 14.49 6.30
C ALA A 573 -9.12 15.03 5.21
N ALA A 574 -8.54 14.16 4.39
CA ALA A 574 -7.74 14.59 3.23
C ALA A 574 -8.60 15.35 2.20
N LEU A 575 -9.78 14.83 1.87
CA LEU A 575 -10.70 15.48 0.91
C LEU A 575 -11.30 16.79 1.42
N ARG A 576 -11.47 16.97 2.75
CA ARG A 576 -11.89 18.25 3.36
C ARG A 576 -10.78 19.31 3.31
N THR A 577 -9.53 18.90 3.15
CA THR A 577 -8.36 19.77 3.16
C THR A 577 -8.21 20.53 1.84
N ARG A 578 -8.57 21.81 1.83
CA ARG A 578 -8.67 22.61 0.61
C ARG A 578 -7.34 22.83 -0.12
N ASN A 579 -6.23 22.87 0.61
CA ASN A 579 -4.88 23.11 0.09
C ASN A 579 -4.00 21.84 0.03
N LEU A 580 -4.60 20.66 0.02
CA LEU A 580 -3.93 19.40 -0.22
C LEU A 580 -4.03 19.02 -1.71
N ALA A 581 -2.97 18.49 -2.28
CA ALA A 581 -2.91 18.12 -3.70
C ALA A 581 -3.27 16.63 -3.93
N GLY A 582 -3.30 15.83 -2.88
CA GLY A 582 -3.64 14.42 -2.98
C GLY A 582 -3.15 13.61 -1.79
N PHE A 583 -3.43 12.32 -1.86
CA PHE A 583 -2.95 11.36 -0.87
C PHE A 583 -2.37 10.10 -1.53
N GLN A 584 -1.49 9.42 -0.81
CA GLN A 584 -1.03 8.07 -1.09
C GLN A 584 -1.35 7.22 0.14
N LEU A 585 -2.27 6.26 -0.01
CA LEU A 585 -2.44 5.21 0.99
C LEU A 585 -1.16 4.37 1.04
N LEU A 586 -0.74 3.86 2.19
CA LEU A 586 0.42 2.99 2.27
C LEU A 586 0.24 1.79 1.34
N ALA A 587 -0.89 1.08 1.46
CA ALA A 587 -1.27 0.09 0.47
C ALA A 587 -2.80 -0.07 0.42
N LEU A 588 -3.33 -0.36 -0.77
CA LEU A 588 -4.69 -0.86 -0.93
C LEU A 588 -4.75 -2.37 -0.65
N THR A 589 -3.62 -3.05 -0.81
CA THR A 589 -3.43 -4.48 -0.56
C THR A 589 -2.68 -4.73 0.74
N ASP A 590 -2.83 -5.90 1.32
CA ASP A 590 -1.95 -6.33 2.40
C ASP A 590 -0.50 -6.30 1.99
N PHE A 591 0.35 -5.90 2.92
CA PHE A 591 1.78 -6.01 2.81
C PHE A 591 2.31 -7.11 3.75
N PRO A 592 2.41 -8.37 3.26
CA PRO A 592 2.87 -9.48 4.08
C PRO A 592 4.36 -9.43 4.42
N GLY A 593 5.04 -8.32 4.11
CA GLY A 593 6.41 -8.00 4.50
C GLY A 593 6.48 -7.12 5.74
N GLN A 594 7.69 -6.71 6.12
CA GLN A 594 7.97 -5.78 7.23
C GLN A 594 7.20 -6.09 8.53
N GLY A 595 7.26 -7.35 8.98
CA GLY A 595 6.55 -7.80 10.15
C GLY A 595 5.10 -8.22 9.87
N THR A 596 4.75 -8.48 8.62
CA THR A 596 3.40 -8.84 8.18
C THR A 596 2.38 -7.76 8.52
N ALA A 597 2.42 -6.66 7.79
CA ALA A 597 1.48 -5.55 7.91
C ALA A 597 0.24 -5.81 7.04
N LEU A 598 -0.89 -6.10 7.66
CA LEU A 598 -2.13 -6.46 6.98
C LEU A 598 -3.07 -5.25 6.92
N GLU A 599 -2.59 -4.15 6.34
CA GLU A 599 -3.34 -2.90 6.26
C GLU A 599 -4.23 -2.78 5.02
N GLY A 600 -4.15 -3.73 4.10
CA GLY A 600 -4.92 -3.70 2.86
C GLY A 600 -6.42 -3.93 3.07
N VAL A 601 -7.24 -3.23 2.31
CA VAL A 601 -8.67 -3.57 2.11
C VAL A 601 -8.80 -4.78 1.18
N LEU A 602 -7.78 -4.99 0.35
CA LEU A 602 -7.57 -6.15 -0.50
C LEU A 602 -6.45 -7.04 0.08
N ASN A 603 -6.48 -8.32 -0.25
CA ASN A 603 -5.38 -9.22 0.08
C ASN A 603 -4.15 -9.00 -0.84
N ALA A 604 -3.04 -9.70 -0.60
CA ALA A 604 -1.82 -9.60 -1.39
C ALA A 604 -1.97 -9.97 -2.88
N PHE A 605 -3.12 -10.51 -3.28
CA PHE A 605 -3.49 -10.85 -4.67
C PHE A 605 -4.47 -9.85 -5.29
N TRP A 606 -4.69 -8.68 -4.67
CA TRP A 606 -5.65 -7.65 -5.11
C TRP A 606 -7.13 -8.11 -5.08
N GLN A 607 -7.48 -9.07 -4.24
CA GLN A 607 -8.82 -9.61 -4.08
C GLN A 607 -9.51 -9.03 -2.84
N GLU A 608 -10.81 -8.80 -2.92
CA GLU A 608 -11.62 -8.33 -1.79
C GLU A 608 -11.69 -9.40 -0.69
N LYS A 609 -11.57 -8.96 0.58
CA LYS A 609 -11.62 -9.81 1.78
C LYS A 609 -13.06 -10.02 2.31
N GLY A 610 -14.08 -9.49 1.62
CA GLY A 610 -15.49 -9.73 1.88
C GLY A 610 -16.19 -8.76 2.85
N TYR A 611 -15.47 -7.90 3.58
CA TYR A 611 -16.08 -6.90 4.48
C TYR A 611 -16.32 -5.54 3.83
N CYS A 612 -15.66 -5.23 2.72
CA CYS A 612 -15.82 -4.00 1.96
C CYS A 612 -15.72 -4.25 0.46
N SER A 613 -16.66 -3.68 -0.30
CA SER A 613 -16.59 -3.65 -1.75
C SER A 613 -16.04 -2.33 -2.28
N GLY A 614 -15.53 -2.33 -3.52
CA GLY A 614 -15.11 -1.10 -4.19
C GLY A 614 -16.21 -0.05 -4.28
N GLU A 615 -17.49 -0.45 -4.40
CA GLU A 615 -18.63 0.48 -4.40
C GLU A 615 -18.79 1.17 -3.04
N GLN A 616 -18.66 0.44 -1.94
CA GLN A 616 -18.74 1.00 -0.59
C GLN A 616 -17.58 1.95 -0.32
N PHE A 617 -16.37 1.57 -0.72
CA PHE A 617 -15.16 2.40 -0.56
C PHE A 617 -15.26 3.70 -1.37
N ARG A 618 -15.83 3.66 -2.57
CA ARG A 618 -16.03 4.84 -3.42
C ARG A 618 -17.02 5.87 -2.86
N ARG A 619 -17.78 5.57 -1.83
CA ARG A 619 -18.63 6.57 -1.17
C ARG A 619 -17.81 7.70 -0.55
N PHE A 620 -16.59 7.41 -0.11
CA PHE A 620 -15.67 8.40 0.48
C PHE A 620 -14.31 8.50 -0.25
N CYS A 621 -14.05 7.68 -1.27
CA CYS A 621 -12.84 7.71 -2.08
C CYS A 621 -13.21 7.75 -3.57
N ALA A 622 -13.51 8.92 -4.10
CA ALA A 622 -13.89 9.13 -5.50
C ALA A 622 -13.50 10.53 -5.98
N ASP A 623 -13.72 10.77 -7.26
CA ASP A 623 -13.56 12.07 -7.91
C ASP A 623 -14.56 13.12 -7.44
N VAL A 624 -15.76 12.68 -7.04
CA VAL A 624 -16.82 13.53 -6.46
C VAL A 624 -17.30 12.88 -5.17
N VAL A 625 -17.17 13.58 -4.04
CA VAL A 625 -17.52 13.08 -2.72
C VAL A 625 -18.29 14.14 -1.93
N LEU A 626 -19.44 13.75 -1.38
CA LEU A 626 -20.18 14.56 -0.39
C LEU A 626 -19.53 14.38 0.98
N LEU A 627 -19.34 15.48 1.70
CA LEU A 627 -18.69 15.53 3.01
C LEU A 627 -19.59 16.23 4.02
N ALA A 628 -19.48 15.82 5.29
CA ALA A 628 -20.14 16.48 6.40
C ALA A 628 -19.16 16.75 7.52
N ARG A 629 -19.16 17.98 8.08
CA ARG A 629 -18.43 18.33 9.30
C ARG A 629 -19.39 18.21 10.47
N LEU A 630 -19.29 17.12 11.20
CA LEU A 630 -20.06 16.83 12.41
C LEU A 630 -19.17 17.04 13.63
N PRO A 631 -19.49 17.99 14.52
CA PRO A 631 -18.65 18.29 15.68
C PRO A 631 -18.69 17.21 16.75
N LYS A 632 -19.68 16.33 16.71
CA LYS A 632 -19.81 15.17 17.59
C LYS A 632 -20.73 14.11 16.98
N ARG A 633 -20.74 12.92 17.60
CA ARG A 633 -21.57 11.81 17.13
C ARG A 633 -22.66 11.38 18.13
N TYR A 634 -22.66 11.92 19.34
CA TYR A 634 -23.61 11.55 20.40
C TYR A 634 -24.51 12.70 20.74
N TYR A 635 -25.80 12.45 20.79
CA TYR A 635 -26.85 13.45 21.02
C TYR A 635 -27.88 12.92 22.01
N THR A 636 -28.52 13.84 22.77
CA THR A 636 -29.74 13.53 23.51
C THR A 636 -30.97 13.85 22.65
N PHE A 637 -32.08 13.22 22.95
CA PHE A 637 -33.37 13.56 22.31
C PHE A 637 -33.69 15.04 22.46
N GLY A 638 -34.13 15.67 21.37
CA GLY A 638 -34.42 17.09 21.30
C GLY A 638 -33.20 18.00 21.20
N GLU A 639 -31.99 17.46 21.25
CA GLU A 639 -30.78 18.22 21.00
C GLU A 639 -30.63 18.54 19.50
N THR A 640 -29.96 19.62 19.16
CA THR A 640 -29.75 20.01 17.76
C THR A 640 -28.48 19.38 17.19
N LEU A 641 -28.63 18.57 16.13
CA LEU A 641 -27.52 18.14 15.27
C LEU A 641 -27.22 19.27 14.28
N GLN A 642 -25.97 19.71 14.26
CA GLN A 642 -25.43 20.62 13.24
C GLN A 642 -24.39 19.92 12.41
N ALA A 643 -24.42 20.12 11.08
CA ALA A 643 -23.44 19.62 10.16
C ALA A 643 -23.19 20.63 9.04
N ASP A 644 -21.93 21.03 8.84
CA ASP A 644 -21.57 21.79 7.64
C ASP A 644 -21.32 20.80 6.50
N ILE A 645 -22.08 20.97 5.43
CA ILE A 645 -22.05 20.07 4.28
C ILE A 645 -21.17 20.67 3.20
N GLU A 646 -20.24 19.84 2.71
CA GLU A 646 -19.28 20.22 1.69
C GLU A 646 -19.33 19.22 0.51
N LEU A 647 -18.80 19.65 -0.63
CA LEU A 647 -18.62 18.85 -1.84
C LEU A 647 -17.17 18.94 -2.29
N ALA A 648 -16.46 17.84 -2.27
CA ALA A 648 -15.19 17.67 -2.98
C ALA A 648 -15.51 17.28 -4.42
N ASN A 649 -15.24 18.18 -5.39
CA ASN A 649 -15.51 17.94 -6.81
C ASN A 649 -14.23 18.06 -7.63
N PHE A 650 -13.63 16.92 -7.98
CA PHE A 650 -12.48 16.78 -8.88
C PHE A 650 -12.84 16.01 -10.15
N GLY A 651 -14.12 15.86 -10.46
CA GLY A 651 -14.65 15.17 -11.62
C GLY A 651 -14.28 15.79 -12.97
N SER A 652 -14.79 15.27 -14.08
CA SER A 652 -14.46 15.74 -15.44
C SER A 652 -15.16 17.04 -15.83
N SER A 653 -16.27 17.39 -15.16
CA SER A 653 -17.13 18.51 -15.54
C SER A 653 -17.73 19.26 -14.35
N ASP A 654 -18.15 20.48 -14.53
CA ASP A 654 -19.00 21.22 -13.60
C ASP A 654 -20.31 20.50 -13.36
N LEU A 655 -20.78 20.52 -12.13
CA LEU A 655 -22.08 19.97 -11.77
C LEU A 655 -23.16 21.05 -11.96
N ALA A 656 -23.68 21.12 -13.19
CA ALA A 656 -24.70 22.08 -13.56
C ALA A 656 -26.09 21.52 -13.24
N LYS A 657 -26.90 22.18 -12.41
CA LYS A 657 -28.27 21.79 -12.04
C LYS A 657 -28.35 20.48 -11.23
N THR A 658 -27.49 20.34 -10.23
CA THR A 658 -27.51 19.19 -9.32
C THR A 658 -28.30 19.52 -8.05
N GLU A 659 -28.96 18.51 -7.52
CA GLU A 659 -29.68 18.58 -6.26
C GLU A 659 -28.99 17.68 -5.23
N VAL A 660 -28.68 18.26 -4.06
CA VAL A 660 -28.14 17.53 -2.93
C VAL A 660 -29.26 17.31 -1.93
N ASN A 661 -29.56 16.05 -1.69
CA ASN A 661 -30.61 15.63 -0.76
C ASN A 661 -29.97 15.10 0.53
N TRP A 662 -30.68 15.28 1.65
CA TRP A 662 -30.30 14.69 2.93
C TRP A 662 -31.45 13.86 3.50
N SER A 663 -31.11 12.87 4.28
CA SER A 663 -32.06 12.07 5.06
C SER A 663 -31.44 11.65 6.40
N LEU A 664 -32.25 11.67 7.46
CA LEU A 664 -31.95 11.05 8.74
C LEU A 664 -32.76 9.77 8.85
N ILE A 665 -32.06 8.64 9.00
CA ILE A 665 -32.63 7.31 8.95
C ILE A 665 -32.44 6.66 10.33
N GLY A 666 -33.48 6.08 10.89
CA GLY A 666 -33.44 5.30 12.13
C GLY A 666 -32.86 3.92 11.92
N GLU A 667 -32.54 3.24 13.02
CA GLU A 667 -31.86 1.94 13.08
C GLU A 667 -32.53 0.86 12.19
N HIS A 668 -33.85 0.88 12.08
CA HIS A 668 -34.60 -0.08 11.26
C HIS A 668 -34.90 0.41 9.82
N GLY A 669 -34.15 1.39 9.34
CA GLY A 669 -34.28 1.92 7.98
C GLY A 669 -35.44 2.91 7.78
N GLY A 670 -36.17 3.26 8.83
CA GLY A 670 -37.28 4.22 8.78
C GLY A 670 -36.76 5.65 8.57
N LEU A 671 -37.36 6.39 7.61
CA LEU A 671 -37.04 7.81 7.40
C LEU A 671 -37.64 8.64 8.55
N LEU A 672 -36.78 9.33 9.30
CA LEU A 672 -37.17 10.21 10.41
C LEU A 672 -37.33 11.68 9.97
N ALA A 673 -36.46 12.14 9.11
CA ALA A 673 -36.47 13.46 8.51
C ALA A 673 -35.69 13.45 7.18
N GLY A 674 -35.98 14.42 6.30
CA GLY A 674 -35.24 14.55 5.05
C GLY A 674 -35.73 15.74 4.23
N GLY A 675 -34.96 16.09 3.23
CA GLY A 675 -35.28 17.20 2.35
C GLY A 675 -34.17 17.52 1.35
N VAL A 676 -34.41 18.53 0.55
CA VAL A 676 -33.40 19.12 -0.35
C VAL A 676 -32.54 20.07 0.47
N LEU A 677 -31.23 19.87 0.40
CA LEU A 677 -30.27 20.73 1.08
C LEU A 677 -29.93 21.97 0.24
N CYS A 678 -29.61 21.74 -1.02
CA CYS A 678 -29.34 22.78 -2.01
C CYS A 678 -29.60 22.24 -3.42
N SER A 679 -29.91 23.15 -4.33
CA SER A 679 -29.99 22.86 -5.76
C SER A 679 -29.30 23.96 -6.54
N GLY A 680 -28.61 23.62 -7.63
CA GLY A 680 -27.97 24.64 -8.45
C GLY A 680 -26.74 24.18 -9.20
N HIS A 681 -25.93 25.17 -9.58
CA HIS A 681 -24.63 24.96 -10.22
C HIS A 681 -23.53 24.89 -9.17
N HIS A 682 -22.77 23.81 -9.20
CA HIS A 682 -21.57 23.63 -8.39
C HIS A 682 -20.36 23.60 -9.31
N SER A 683 -19.52 24.64 -9.18
CA SER A 683 -18.33 24.80 -10.02
C SER A 683 -17.35 23.66 -9.77
N LEU A 684 -16.53 23.43 -10.76
CA LEU A 684 -15.46 22.47 -10.70
C LEU A 684 -14.32 22.89 -9.81
N ARG A 685 -13.68 21.82 -9.43
CA ARG A 685 -12.32 21.70 -8.93
C ARG A 685 -12.12 22.33 -7.58
N GLY A 686 -12.22 21.47 -6.58
CA GLY A 686 -11.94 21.79 -5.21
C GLY A 686 -13.04 21.40 -4.23
N VAL A 687 -12.91 21.93 -3.02
CA VAL A 687 -13.84 21.66 -1.93
C VAL A 687 -14.73 22.89 -1.74
N HIS A 688 -16.05 22.66 -1.87
CA HIS A 688 -17.07 23.73 -1.82
C HIS A 688 -17.99 23.54 -0.63
N SER A 689 -18.19 24.59 0.16
CA SER A 689 -19.23 24.59 1.18
C SER A 689 -20.59 24.73 0.51
N LEU A 690 -21.52 23.82 0.83
CA LEU A 690 -22.87 23.80 0.26
C LEU A 690 -23.90 24.48 1.17
N ALA A 691 -24.02 24.02 2.42
CA ALA A 691 -24.98 24.52 3.40
C ALA A 691 -24.63 24.02 4.80
N THR A 692 -25.23 24.65 5.80
CA THR A 692 -25.26 24.11 7.18
C THR A 692 -26.62 23.45 7.41
N LEU A 693 -26.60 22.16 7.70
CA LEU A 693 -27.78 21.41 8.15
C LEU A 693 -27.94 21.60 9.66
N SER A 694 -29.14 21.97 10.08
CA SER A 694 -29.51 22.09 11.48
C SER A 694 -30.84 21.38 11.72
N LEU A 695 -30.85 20.33 12.51
CA LEU A 695 -32.05 19.54 12.77
C LEU A 695 -32.12 19.10 14.23
N SER A 696 -33.33 19.06 14.79
CA SER A 696 -33.54 18.53 16.13
C SER A 696 -33.61 17.01 16.07
N ILE A 697 -32.84 16.35 16.93
CA ILE A 697 -32.93 14.89 17.12
C ILE A 697 -34.33 14.56 17.66
N PRO A 698 -35.08 13.67 16.98
CA PRO A 698 -36.44 13.37 17.39
C PRO A 698 -36.51 12.68 18.76
N GLU A 699 -37.62 12.86 19.46
CA GLU A 699 -37.94 12.04 20.63
C GLU A 699 -38.27 10.63 20.18
N LEU A 700 -37.47 9.65 20.59
CA LEU A 700 -37.63 8.24 20.23
C LEU A 700 -38.03 7.40 21.44
N ALA A 701 -38.57 6.22 21.23
CA ALA A 701 -38.99 5.33 22.30
C ALA A 701 -37.80 4.75 23.09
N THR A 702 -36.67 4.52 22.41
CA THR A 702 -35.44 3.93 22.96
C THR A 702 -34.22 4.63 22.35
N ALA A 703 -33.06 4.45 22.98
CA ALA A 703 -31.78 4.80 22.37
C ALA A 703 -31.62 4.14 21.00
N GLN A 704 -31.14 4.86 20.01
CA GLN A 704 -30.96 4.35 18.64
C GLN A 704 -29.71 4.89 17.97
N LYS A 705 -29.16 4.09 17.09
CA LYS A 705 -28.26 4.55 16.02
C LYS A 705 -29.08 5.23 14.93
N LEU A 706 -28.67 6.40 14.49
CA LEU A 706 -29.24 7.13 13.39
C LEU A 706 -28.19 7.29 12.30
N THR A 707 -28.57 7.31 11.04
CA THR A 707 -27.67 7.54 9.92
C THR A 707 -28.06 8.82 9.19
N LEU A 708 -27.17 9.82 9.21
CA LEU A 708 -27.24 10.97 8.33
C LEU A 708 -26.71 10.56 6.96
N ARG A 709 -27.56 10.58 5.93
CA ARG A 709 -27.21 10.26 4.55
C ARG A 709 -27.34 11.49 3.67
N LEU A 710 -26.35 11.71 2.81
CA LEU A 710 -26.38 12.68 1.74
C LEU A 710 -26.36 11.97 0.39
N THR A 711 -27.12 12.48 -0.58
CA THR A 711 -27.16 11.96 -1.95
C THR A 711 -27.09 13.06 -2.97
N LEU A 712 -26.44 12.79 -4.09
CA LEU A 712 -26.32 13.60 -5.28
C LEU A 712 -26.82 12.76 -6.47
N ASP A 713 -27.70 13.33 -7.31
CA ASP A 713 -28.33 12.56 -8.37
C ASP A 713 -27.44 12.42 -9.62
N GLU A 714 -26.78 13.49 -10.03
CA GLU A 714 -25.91 13.50 -11.23
C GLU A 714 -24.56 14.21 -10.95
N PRO A 715 -23.43 13.46 -10.90
CA PRO A 715 -23.33 11.99 -10.95
C PRO A 715 -23.90 11.36 -9.69
N ARG A 716 -24.47 10.17 -9.80
CA ARG A 716 -25.03 9.50 -8.62
C ARG A 716 -23.92 9.24 -7.59
N ARG A 717 -24.02 9.92 -6.46
CA ARG A 717 -23.10 9.79 -5.32
C ARG A 717 -23.89 9.76 -4.03
N GLU A 718 -23.41 9.00 -3.06
CA GLU A 718 -23.94 9.02 -1.70
C GLU A 718 -22.81 8.92 -0.69
N ASN A 719 -23.03 9.50 0.49
CA ASN A 719 -22.19 9.29 1.66
C ASN A 719 -23.05 9.33 2.92
N ALA A 720 -22.59 8.71 4.01
CA ALA A 720 -23.37 8.58 5.22
C ALA A 720 -22.49 8.56 6.48
N TRP A 721 -23.05 9.04 7.59
CA TRP A 721 -22.39 9.09 8.90
C TRP A 721 -23.35 8.64 9.98
N ASP A 722 -22.90 7.73 10.85
CA ASP A 722 -23.66 7.28 12.00
C ASP A 722 -23.54 8.27 13.15
N VAL A 723 -24.65 8.53 13.81
CA VAL A 723 -24.76 9.30 15.06
C VAL A 723 -25.69 8.54 16.01
N TRP A 724 -25.56 8.73 17.30
CA TRP A 724 -26.36 8.04 18.31
C TRP A 724 -27.23 9.02 19.07
N ALA A 725 -28.50 8.65 19.26
CA ALA A 725 -29.48 9.42 19.98
C ALA A 725 -29.90 8.68 21.27
N PHE A 726 -29.75 9.35 22.40
CA PHE A 726 -29.97 8.81 23.72
C PHE A 726 -31.07 9.55 24.46
N PRO A 727 -31.81 8.90 25.38
CA PRO A 727 -32.71 9.57 26.32
C PRO A 727 -31.99 10.62 27.19
N LYS A 728 -32.67 11.74 27.53
CA LYS A 728 -32.11 12.75 28.42
C LYS A 728 -31.81 12.22 29.81
N ALA A 729 -32.61 11.27 30.29
CA ALA A 729 -32.47 10.60 31.58
C ALA A 729 -32.76 9.12 31.44
N VAL A 730 -32.05 8.29 32.19
CA VAL A 730 -32.25 6.84 32.34
C VAL A 730 -32.18 6.46 33.80
N ASP A 731 -32.77 5.31 34.16
CA ASP A 731 -32.70 4.76 35.53
C ASP A 731 -31.31 4.13 35.78
N LEU A 732 -30.59 4.61 36.78
CA LEU A 732 -29.25 4.16 37.15
C LEU A 732 -29.22 3.52 38.55
N GLU A 733 -30.37 3.23 39.14
CA GLU A 733 -30.44 2.59 40.46
C GLU A 733 -30.02 1.12 40.40
N SER A 734 -29.05 0.76 41.22
CA SER A 734 -28.51 -0.62 41.24
C SER A 734 -29.36 -1.62 42.02
N ARG A 735 -30.36 -1.17 42.83
CA ARG A 735 -31.33 -1.97 43.57
C ARG A 735 -30.74 -3.21 44.26
N ASP A 736 -31.03 -4.44 43.73
CA ASP A 736 -30.55 -5.73 44.22
C ASP A 736 -29.20 -6.17 43.62
N VAL A 737 -28.49 -5.30 42.91
CA VAL A 737 -27.17 -5.54 42.32
C VAL A 737 -26.09 -4.81 43.11
N LEU A 738 -25.10 -5.52 43.63
CA LEU A 738 -23.91 -4.90 44.22
C LEU A 738 -22.99 -4.39 43.11
N VAL A 739 -22.82 -3.10 42.99
CA VAL A 739 -21.85 -2.48 42.08
C VAL A 739 -20.59 -2.14 42.86
N THR A 740 -19.47 -2.73 42.57
CA THR A 740 -18.22 -2.56 43.32
C THR A 740 -16.98 -2.62 42.43
N ARG A 741 -15.90 -1.98 42.89
CA ARG A 741 -14.53 -2.14 42.37
C ARG A 741 -13.68 -3.04 43.29
N ALA A 742 -14.19 -3.35 44.51
CA ALA A 742 -13.49 -4.18 45.47
C ALA A 742 -13.82 -5.66 45.24
N TRP A 743 -12.79 -6.47 45.17
CA TRP A 743 -12.86 -7.92 45.23
C TRP A 743 -12.27 -8.40 46.54
N ASP A 744 -13.07 -8.36 47.58
CA ASP A 744 -12.73 -8.71 48.95
C ASP A 744 -13.68 -9.76 49.53
N GLU A 745 -13.42 -10.21 50.74
CA GLU A 745 -14.23 -11.23 51.42
C GLU A 745 -15.72 -10.83 51.52
N ALA A 746 -16.02 -9.53 51.71
CA ALA A 746 -17.39 -9.04 51.80
C ALA A 746 -18.13 -9.16 50.47
N SER A 747 -17.47 -8.77 49.33
CA SER A 747 -18.02 -8.89 48.01
C SER A 747 -18.16 -10.35 47.56
N GLN A 748 -17.18 -11.21 47.85
CA GLN A 748 -17.24 -12.66 47.61
C GLN A 748 -18.40 -13.31 48.37
N GLN A 749 -18.66 -12.91 49.63
CA GLN A 749 -19.76 -13.42 50.42
C GLN A 749 -21.14 -13.12 49.84
N VAL A 750 -21.30 -11.98 49.12
CA VAL A 750 -22.55 -11.66 48.39
C VAL A 750 -22.82 -12.72 47.31
N LEU A 751 -21.80 -13.10 46.53
CA LEU A 751 -21.93 -14.16 45.51
C LEU A 751 -22.18 -15.53 46.13
N LEU A 752 -21.42 -15.89 47.14
CA LEU A 752 -21.62 -17.17 47.85
C LEU A 752 -23.03 -17.32 48.43
N SER A 753 -23.66 -16.20 48.83
CA SER A 753 -25.02 -16.15 49.36
C SER A 753 -26.11 -16.10 48.26
N GLY A 754 -25.75 -16.09 46.98
CA GLY A 754 -26.69 -16.08 45.85
C GLY A 754 -27.06 -14.67 45.35
N GLY A 755 -26.30 -13.64 45.73
CA GLY A 755 -26.51 -12.27 45.26
C GLY A 755 -26.04 -12.02 43.82
N LYS A 756 -26.32 -10.83 43.34
CA LYS A 756 -25.89 -10.33 42.00
C LYS A 756 -24.82 -9.27 42.18
N MET A 757 -23.79 -9.31 41.37
CA MET A 757 -22.68 -8.35 41.43
C MET A 757 -22.25 -7.88 40.05
N LEU A 758 -22.07 -6.55 39.92
CA LEU A 758 -21.30 -5.95 38.85
C LEU A 758 -19.92 -5.55 39.39
N LEU A 759 -18.90 -6.29 39.00
CA LEU A 759 -17.51 -6.02 39.35
C LEU A 759 -16.87 -5.15 38.26
N LEU A 760 -16.46 -3.94 38.62
CA LEU A 760 -15.74 -3.03 37.76
C LEU A 760 -14.24 -3.17 38.03
N THR A 761 -13.49 -3.72 37.08
CA THR A 761 -12.05 -3.95 37.20
C THR A 761 -11.26 -3.00 36.30
N SER A 762 -9.96 -2.89 36.52
CA SER A 762 -9.06 -2.13 35.65
C SER A 762 -8.57 -2.92 34.43
N GLY A 763 -8.92 -4.21 34.34
CA GLY A 763 -8.30 -5.09 33.32
C GLY A 763 -6.86 -5.45 33.67
N ASN A 764 -6.18 -6.22 32.82
CA ASN A 764 -4.82 -6.70 33.06
C ASN A 764 -3.94 -6.79 31.81
N THR A 765 -4.32 -6.16 30.67
CA THR A 765 -3.42 -5.99 29.55
C THR A 765 -2.27 -5.04 29.89
N GLU A 766 -1.12 -5.21 29.25
CA GLU A 766 0.10 -4.42 29.54
C GLU A 766 -0.09 -2.91 29.33
N VAL A 767 -0.83 -2.53 28.29
CA VAL A 767 -1.16 -1.13 27.99
C VAL A 767 -2.66 -0.96 27.78
N ALA A 768 -3.13 0.26 27.98
CA ALA A 768 -4.51 0.63 27.72
C ALA A 768 -4.83 0.57 26.22
N LEU A 769 -6.08 0.28 25.90
CA LEU A 769 -6.56 0.20 24.54
C LEU A 769 -6.79 1.58 23.94
N GLY A 770 -6.43 1.75 22.69
CA GLY A 770 -6.92 2.82 21.81
C GLY A 770 -8.11 2.32 21.00
N PHE A 771 -8.93 3.23 20.51
CA PHE A 771 -10.06 2.86 19.65
C PHE A 771 -9.63 2.47 18.23
N SER A 772 -8.57 3.10 17.70
CA SER A 772 -8.11 2.83 16.34
C SER A 772 -7.67 1.37 16.14
N SER A 773 -7.69 0.91 14.91
CA SER A 773 -7.03 -0.33 14.54
C SER A 773 -5.51 -0.27 14.81
N VAL A 774 -4.83 -1.41 14.79
CA VAL A 774 -3.37 -1.47 14.84
C VAL A 774 -2.81 -0.59 13.73
N PHE A 775 -1.90 0.31 14.09
CA PHE A 775 -1.18 1.12 13.16
C PHE A 775 0.08 0.38 12.70
N TRP A 776 0.11 0.00 11.42
CA TRP A 776 1.14 -0.80 10.79
C TRP A 776 1.17 -2.24 11.31
N ASN A 777 1.87 -2.53 12.39
CA ASN A 777 1.83 -3.80 13.14
C ASN A 777 2.55 -3.67 14.48
N THR A 778 2.36 -4.64 15.36
CA THR A 778 2.95 -4.62 16.70
C THR A 778 4.39 -5.11 16.74
N SER A 779 4.89 -5.85 15.75
CA SER A 779 6.30 -6.28 15.72
C SER A 779 7.25 -5.10 15.51
N TRP A 780 6.82 -4.06 14.79
CA TRP A 780 7.59 -2.84 14.55
C TRP A 780 7.39 -1.78 15.61
N THR A 781 6.24 -1.75 16.25
CA THR A 781 5.91 -0.77 17.31
C THR A 781 6.31 -1.22 18.72
N GLY A 782 6.92 -2.39 18.85
CA GLY A 782 7.35 -2.95 20.12
C GLY A 782 6.21 -3.60 20.90
N ARG A 783 5.96 -4.87 20.69
CA ARG A 783 5.06 -5.79 21.42
C ARG A 783 3.60 -5.36 21.55
N GLN A 784 3.29 -4.32 22.33
CA GLN A 784 1.95 -3.89 22.63
C GLN A 784 1.77 -2.43 22.26
N ALA A 785 1.01 -2.18 21.21
CA ALA A 785 0.49 -0.86 20.89
C ALA A 785 -0.92 -0.68 21.46
N PRO A 786 -1.32 0.53 21.86
CA PRO A 786 -2.69 0.81 22.21
C PRO A 786 -3.58 0.71 20.97
N HIS A 787 -4.40 -0.34 20.90
CA HIS A 787 -5.27 -0.65 19.76
C HIS A 787 -6.38 -1.61 20.15
N THR A 788 -7.34 -1.77 19.22
CA THR A 788 -8.36 -2.82 19.28
C THR A 788 -8.42 -3.45 17.90
N LEU A 789 -7.85 -4.01 17.17
CA LEU A 789 -8.27 -4.55 15.82
C LEU A 789 -9.80 -4.65 15.63
N GLY A 790 -10.55 -3.74 16.32
CA GLY A 790 -11.99 -3.83 16.48
C GLY A 790 -12.39 -4.79 17.58
N MET A 791 -13.69 -5.02 17.69
CA MET A 791 -14.28 -5.87 18.71
C MET A 791 -15.36 -6.76 18.12
N VAL A 792 -15.48 -7.96 18.64
CA VAL A 792 -16.67 -8.79 18.49
C VAL A 792 -17.61 -8.48 19.65
N VAL A 793 -18.87 -8.19 19.33
CA VAL A 793 -19.92 -7.89 20.30
C VAL A 793 -21.05 -8.88 20.10
N ASP A 794 -21.50 -9.53 21.17
CA ASP A 794 -22.70 -10.37 21.14
C ASP A 794 -23.95 -9.48 21.18
N ALA A 795 -24.24 -8.80 20.08
CA ALA A 795 -25.28 -7.77 19.97
C ALA A 795 -26.70 -8.30 20.29
N GLU A 796 -26.95 -9.61 20.13
CA GLU A 796 -28.22 -10.24 20.44
C GLU A 796 -28.39 -10.54 21.94
N HIS A 797 -27.30 -10.41 22.72
CA HIS A 797 -27.38 -10.67 24.13
C HIS A 797 -28.29 -9.65 24.86
N PRO A 798 -29.17 -10.08 25.76
CA PRO A 798 -30.14 -9.19 26.45
C PRO A 798 -29.51 -8.01 27.20
N VAL A 799 -28.23 -8.06 27.53
CA VAL A 799 -27.50 -6.95 28.15
C VAL A 799 -27.49 -5.69 27.28
N PHE A 800 -27.62 -5.84 25.95
CA PHE A 800 -27.64 -4.72 24.99
C PHE A 800 -29.07 -4.29 24.60
N SER A 801 -30.13 -4.82 25.21
CA SER A 801 -31.51 -4.51 24.83
C SER A 801 -31.87 -3.01 24.91
N ALA A 802 -31.17 -2.22 25.73
CA ALA A 802 -31.31 -0.78 25.78
C ALA A 802 -30.07 -0.02 25.22
N PHE A 803 -29.09 -0.72 24.65
CA PHE A 803 -27.86 -0.14 24.09
C PHE A 803 -27.73 -0.52 22.60
N PRO A 804 -27.98 0.40 21.67
CA PRO A 804 -27.92 0.10 20.26
C PRO A 804 -26.47 -0.22 19.84
N THR A 805 -26.23 -1.45 19.39
CA THR A 805 -24.90 -1.89 18.93
C THR A 805 -25.03 -2.93 17.83
N GLU A 806 -23.99 -3.03 17.01
CA GLU A 806 -23.80 -4.08 16.02
C GLU A 806 -22.93 -5.21 16.59
N HIS A 807 -22.75 -6.29 15.82
CA HIS A 807 -21.84 -7.40 16.18
C HIS A 807 -20.34 -7.02 16.13
N HIS A 808 -20.04 -5.79 15.82
CA HIS A 808 -18.69 -5.21 15.74
C HIS A 808 -18.67 -3.81 16.38
N SER A 809 -17.47 -3.27 16.57
CA SER A 809 -17.30 -1.90 17.05
C SER A 809 -17.75 -0.87 15.99
N ASN A 810 -18.29 0.24 16.50
CA ASN A 810 -18.55 1.48 15.75
C ASN A 810 -18.16 2.67 16.63
N TRP A 811 -18.23 3.90 16.15
CA TRP A 811 -17.73 5.09 16.84
C TRP A 811 -18.25 5.29 18.27
N GLN A 812 -19.44 4.80 18.60
CA GLN A 812 -19.95 4.86 19.99
C GLN A 812 -19.03 4.16 21.01
N TRP A 813 -18.32 3.11 20.60
CA TRP A 813 -17.42 2.37 21.46
C TRP A 813 -16.15 3.13 21.83
N TRP A 814 -15.84 4.24 21.11
CA TRP A 814 -14.67 5.07 21.40
C TRP A 814 -14.60 5.49 22.88
N GLU A 815 -15.73 6.04 23.41
CA GLU A 815 -15.82 6.51 24.80
C GLU A 815 -15.60 5.40 25.84
N LEU A 816 -15.92 4.18 25.50
CA LEU A 816 -15.85 3.02 26.38
C LEU A 816 -14.49 2.31 26.34
N VAL A 817 -13.87 2.31 25.16
CA VAL A 817 -12.63 1.56 24.91
C VAL A 817 -11.40 2.40 25.19
N HIS A 818 -11.43 3.69 24.81
CA HIS A 818 -10.28 4.56 24.97
C HIS A 818 -9.77 4.63 26.42
N GLY A 819 -8.53 4.24 26.62
CA GLY A 819 -7.89 4.22 27.93
C GLY A 819 -8.30 3.07 28.84
N SER A 820 -9.15 2.13 28.39
CA SER A 820 -9.48 0.91 29.13
C SER A 820 -8.43 -0.18 28.90
N ASN A 821 -8.20 -1.05 29.88
CA ASN A 821 -7.45 -2.28 29.71
C ASN A 821 -8.40 -3.46 29.55
N ALA A 822 -8.12 -4.36 28.63
CA ALA A 822 -8.88 -5.60 28.53
C ALA A 822 -8.47 -6.61 29.63
N MET A 823 -9.32 -7.59 29.84
CA MET A 823 -9.04 -8.77 30.67
C MET A 823 -8.51 -9.87 29.73
N VAL A 824 -7.40 -10.49 30.07
CA VAL A 824 -6.87 -11.67 29.37
C VAL A 824 -7.58 -12.89 29.95
N LEU A 825 -8.41 -13.55 29.16
CA LEU A 825 -9.26 -14.68 29.55
C LEU A 825 -8.61 -16.04 29.28
N ASP A 826 -7.36 -16.06 28.81
CA ASP A 826 -6.59 -17.29 28.60
C ASP A 826 -6.48 -18.11 29.87
N GLY A 827 -6.71 -19.40 29.76
CA GLY A 827 -6.61 -20.30 30.94
C GLY A 827 -7.80 -20.34 31.87
N LEU A 828 -8.83 -19.52 31.65
CA LEU A 828 -10.13 -19.69 32.29
C LEU A 828 -10.91 -20.86 31.68
N ALA A 829 -12.09 -21.18 32.26
CA ALA A 829 -12.96 -22.21 31.72
C ALA A 829 -13.19 -22.01 30.21
N THR A 830 -13.15 -23.09 29.44
CA THR A 830 -13.19 -23.05 27.96
C THR A 830 -14.52 -22.53 27.40
N ASP A 831 -15.60 -22.62 28.19
CA ASP A 831 -16.95 -22.18 27.84
C ASP A 831 -17.22 -20.69 28.17
N ILE A 832 -16.24 -19.96 28.72
CA ILE A 832 -16.41 -18.53 28.96
C ILE A 832 -16.38 -17.79 27.63
N SER A 833 -17.38 -16.95 27.41
CA SER A 833 -17.45 -16.05 26.26
C SER A 833 -17.53 -14.60 26.71
N ALA A 834 -16.74 -13.73 26.10
CA ALA A 834 -16.87 -12.30 26.36
C ALA A 834 -18.07 -11.75 25.54
N LEU A 835 -18.93 -10.96 26.18
CA LEU A 835 -20.00 -10.23 25.53
C LEU A 835 -19.48 -9.06 24.68
N VAL A 836 -18.31 -8.53 25.09
CA VAL A 836 -17.52 -7.55 24.34
C VAL A 836 -16.08 -8.05 24.32
N GLN A 837 -15.65 -8.51 23.16
CA GLN A 837 -14.35 -9.14 22.96
C GLN A 837 -13.47 -8.27 22.04
N PRO A 838 -12.49 -7.52 22.57
CA PRO A 838 -11.47 -6.91 21.75
C PRO A 838 -10.67 -7.97 20.99
N ILE A 839 -10.33 -7.70 19.73
CA ILE A 839 -9.52 -8.58 18.91
C ILE A 839 -8.05 -8.21 19.13
N ASP A 840 -7.26 -9.19 19.61
CA ASP A 840 -5.82 -9.02 19.81
C ASP A 840 -5.07 -9.14 18.49
N THR A 841 -3.80 -8.73 18.49
CA THR A 841 -2.93 -8.90 17.31
C THR A 841 -2.71 -10.38 17.01
N TRP A 842 -2.53 -10.71 15.75
CA TRP A 842 -2.25 -12.07 15.27
C TRP A 842 -0.92 -12.65 15.78
N PHE A 843 -0.02 -11.81 16.29
CA PHE A 843 1.24 -12.26 16.90
C PHE A 843 1.05 -12.93 18.27
N ARG A 844 -0.01 -12.59 19.01
CA ARG A 844 -0.28 -13.11 20.36
C ARG A 844 -1.59 -13.86 20.47
N SER A 845 -2.63 -13.35 19.81
CA SER A 845 -3.99 -13.91 19.74
C SER A 845 -4.56 -14.27 21.12
N HIS A 846 -4.41 -13.38 22.12
CA HIS A 846 -5.05 -13.59 23.42
C HIS A 846 -6.58 -13.56 23.31
N LYS A 847 -7.26 -14.39 24.06
CA LYS A 847 -8.69 -14.27 24.27
C LYS A 847 -8.94 -13.11 25.24
N LEU A 848 -9.40 -11.98 24.69
CA LEU A 848 -9.62 -10.76 25.46
C LEU A 848 -11.10 -10.59 25.83
N GLY A 849 -11.39 -9.81 26.89
CA GLY A 849 -12.75 -9.42 27.26
C GLY A 849 -12.79 -8.04 27.90
N LEU A 850 -13.80 -7.24 27.56
CA LEU A 850 -14.17 -6.00 28.26
C LEU A 850 -15.42 -6.20 29.14
N LEU A 851 -16.27 -7.12 28.75
CA LEU A 851 -17.51 -7.44 29.48
C LEU A 851 -17.77 -8.94 29.31
N PHE A 852 -17.99 -9.65 30.44
CA PHE A 852 -18.44 -11.02 30.43
C PHE A 852 -19.27 -11.33 31.70
N GLU A 853 -19.98 -12.45 31.67
CA GLU A 853 -20.76 -12.90 32.83
C GLU A 853 -20.46 -14.35 33.21
N CYS A 854 -20.58 -14.67 34.49
CA CYS A 854 -20.44 -16.02 35.01
C CYS A 854 -21.23 -16.22 36.31
N SER A 855 -21.45 -17.47 36.68
CA SER A 855 -21.90 -17.86 38.00
C SER A 855 -20.70 -18.09 38.93
N VAL A 856 -20.77 -17.64 40.18
CA VAL A 856 -19.75 -17.90 41.19
C VAL A 856 -20.49 -18.37 42.48
N GLY A 857 -20.23 -19.58 42.86
CA GLY A 857 -20.99 -20.22 43.95
C GLY A 857 -22.49 -20.30 43.65
N ARG A 858 -23.32 -19.57 44.38
CA ARG A 858 -24.77 -19.45 44.11
C ARG A 858 -25.12 -18.12 43.43
N GLY A 859 -24.17 -17.21 43.36
CA GLY A 859 -24.37 -15.85 42.86
C GLY A 859 -24.12 -15.72 41.38
N ARG A 860 -24.42 -14.54 40.85
CA ARG A 860 -24.26 -14.19 39.44
C ARG A 860 -23.37 -12.95 39.34
N LEU A 861 -22.34 -13.05 38.55
CA LEU A 861 -21.32 -12.04 38.41
C LEU A 861 -21.29 -11.53 37.00
N MET A 862 -21.29 -10.21 36.84
CA MET A 862 -20.92 -9.51 35.62
C MET A 862 -19.60 -8.81 35.91
N VAL A 863 -18.59 -9.00 35.02
CA VAL A 863 -17.28 -8.36 35.12
C VAL A 863 -17.11 -7.41 33.96
N CYS A 864 -16.71 -6.17 34.25
CA CYS A 864 -16.50 -5.14 33.25
C CYS A 864 -15.19 -4.38 33.53
N SER A 865 -14.35 -4.23 32.53
CA SER A 865 -13.13 -3.44 32.64
C SER A 865 -13.25 -2.05 31.97
N MET A 866 -14.40 -1.72 31.42
CA MET A 866 -14.72 -0.36 30.96
C MET A 866 -15.20 0.51 32.14
N ASP A 867 -14.88 1.79 32.09
CA ASP A 867 -15.41 2.73 33.08
C ASP A 867 -16.87 3.11 32.76
N LEU A 868 -17.79 2.50 33.46
CA LEU A 868 -19.23 2.70 33.30
C LEU A 868 -19.83 3.68 34.33
N THR A 869 -19.04 4.24 35.27
CA THR A 869 -19.59 4.96 36.43
C THR A 869 -19.10 6.39 36.59
N SER A 870 -18.00 6.77 35.97
CA SER A 870 -17.46 8.13 36.08
C SER A 870 -18.14 9.09 35.13
N ASP A 871 -18.45 10.32 35.60
CA ASP A 871 -18.94 11.47 34.82
C ASP A 871 -20.13 11.14 33.86
N LEU A 872 -21.10 10.40 34.35
CA LEU A 872 -22.26 9.96 33.57
C LEU A 872 -23.18 11.10 33.11
N GLU A 873 -23.00 12.31 33.60
CA GLU A 873 -23.70 13.50 33.14
C GLU A 873 -23.22 13.87 31.73
N HIS A 874 -21.94 13.74 31.45
CA HIS A 874 -21.31 14.11 30.14
C HIS A 874 -21.05 12.91 29.25
N ARG A 875 -20.81 11.72 29.81
CA ARG A 875 -20.54 10.49 29.10
C ARG A 875 -21.82 9.74 28.76
N LEU A 876 -22.46 10.19 27.68
CA LEU A 876 -23.78 9.69 27.27
C LEU A 876 -23.78 8.20 26.93
N VAL A 877 -22.73 7.71 26.29
CA VAL A 877 -22.59 6.30 25.88
C VAL A 877 -22.37 5.40 27.08
N ALA A 878 -21.46 5.77 27.98
CA ALA A 878 -21.22 5.04 29.22
C ALA A 878 -22.49 4.99 30.10
N ARG A 879 -23.20 6.12 30.21
CA ARG A 879 -24.49 6.21 30.93
C ARG A 879 -25.54 5.23 30.35
N GLN A 880 -25.64 5.16 29.03
CA GLN A 880 -26.60 4.29 28.36
C GLN A 880 -26.23 2.81 28.52
N LEU A 881 -24.95 2.46 28.37
CA LEU A 881 -24.50 1.08 28.57
C LEU A 881 -24.68 0.67 30.06
N TYR A 882 -24.35 1.53 31.02
CA TYR A 882 -24.54 1.24 32.42
C TYR A 882 -26.03 0.99 32.77
N HIS A 883 -26.94 1.82 32.23
CA HIS A 883 -28.37 1.61 32.31
C HIS A 883 -28.77 0.24 31.76
N SER A 884 -28.28 -0.13 30.57
CA SER A 884 -28.59 -1.40 29.93
C SER A 884 -28.10 -2.60 30.76
N VAL A 885 -26.86 -2.54 31.27
CA VAL A 885 -26.29 -3.57 32.15
C VAL A 885 -27.11 -3.72 33.42
N LEU A 886 -27.44 -2.65 34.14
CA LEU A 886 -28.23 -2.73 35.37
C LEU A 886 -29.64 -3.29 35.09
N SER A 887 -30.29 -2.81 34.02
CA SER A 887 -31.64 -3.30 33.64
C SER A 887 -31.64 -4.80 33.37
N TYR A 888 -30.64 -5.29 32.67
CA TYR A 888 -30.45 -6.72 32.43
C TYR A 888 -30.19 -7.49 33.73
N MET A 889 -29.25 -7.03 34.53
CA MET A 889 -28.89 -7.73 35.78
C MET A 889 -30.03 -7.78 36.78
N GLN A 890 -30.93 -6.79 36.78
CA GLN A 890 -32.12 -6.77 37.64
C GLN A 890 -33.25 -7.67 37.12
N SER A 891 -33.19 -8.05 35.82
CA SER A 891 -34.18 -8.90 35.22
C SER A 891 -33.99 -10.39 35.56
N GLN A 892 -34.99 -11.21 35.18
CA GLN A 892 -34.89 -12.67 35.27
C GLN A 892 -33.99 -13.29 34.18
N GLN A 893 -33.65 -12.53 33.17
CA GLN A 893 -32.80 -12.98 32.06
C GLN A 893 -31.31 -13.10 32.46
N PHE A 894 -30.88 -12.39 33.52
CA PHE A 894 -29.53 -12.52 34.06
C PHE A 894 -29.31 -13.91 34.65
N ASN A 895 -28.87 -14.83 33.82
CA ASN A 895 -28.63 -16.23 34.16
C ASN A 895 -27.43 -16.77 33.39
N PRO A 896 -26.20 -16.46 33.87
CA PRO A 896 -24.96 -16.84 33.18
C PRO A 896 -24.84 -18.33 32.88
N GLY A 897 -24.39 -18.68 31.69
CA GLY A 897 -24.26 -20.07 31.24
C GLY A 897 -22.99 -20.78 31.71
N CYS A 898 -21.95 -20.03 32.12
CA CYS A 898 -20.69 -20.59 32.59
C CYS A 898 -20.52 -20.36 34.12
N THR A 899 -19.64 -21.15 34.74
CA THR A 899 -19.33 -21.05 36.18
C THR A 899 -17.81 -20.92 36.34
N LEU A 900 -17.39 -19.96 37.15
CA LEU A 900 -16.00 -19.80 37.61
C LEU A 900 -15.89 -19.96 39.12
N SER A 901 -14.74 -20.43 39.56
CA SER A 901 -14.37 -20.46 40.98
C SER A 901 -13.89 -19.10 41.47
N LEU A 902 -13.83 -18.88 42.78
CA LEU A 902 -13.21 -17.69 43.35
C LEU A 902 -11.73 -17.58 42.93
N GLU A 903 -11.01 -18.70 42.92
CA GLU A 903 -9.59 -18.78 42.57
C GLU A 903 -9.35 -18.37 41.10
N GLU A 904 -10.26 -18.71 40.17
CA GLU A 904 -10.15 -18.27 38.77
C GLU A 904 -10.38 -16.76 38.65
N ILE A 905 -11.31 -16.18 39.40
CA ILE A 905 -11.49 -14.73 39.45
C ILE A 905 -10.30 -14.06 40.14
N ASP A 906 -9.75 -14.62 41.24
CA ASP A 906 -8.54 -14.12 41.88
C ASP A 906 -7.37 -14.09 40.88
N ALA A 907 -7.18 -15.14 40.08
CA ALA A 907 -6.14 -15.23 39.06
C ALA A 907 -6.35 -14.20 37.95
N LEU A 908 -7.59 -13.98 37.52
CA LEU A 908 -7.92 -12.98 36.50
C LEU A 908 -7.60 -11.56 36.97
N LEU A 909 -7.87 -11.27 38.26
CA LEU A 909 -7.70 -9.94 38.85
C LEU A 909 -6.26 -9.69 39.34
N ALA A 910 -5.44 -10.74 39.49
CA ALA A 910 -4.06 -10.59 39.88
C ALA A 910 -3.34 -9.76 38.78
N VAL A 911 -2.81 -8.60 39.16
CA VAL A 911 -1.97 -7.80 38.31
C VAL A 911 -0.78 -8.67 37.91
N GLN A 912 -0.60 -8.96 36.63
CA GLN A 912 0.63 -9.57 36.19
C GLN A 912 1.75 -8.56 36.50
N GLU A 913 2.56 -8.87 37.51
CA GLU A 913 3.79 -8.15 37.73
C GLU A 913 4.58 -8.23 36.43
N THR A 914 4.77 -7.07 35.79
CA THR A 914 5.57 -6.90 34.60
C THR A 914 6.87 -7.66 34.80
N ARG A 915 7.06 -8.72 34.04
CA ARG A 915 8.40 -9.31 33.86
C ARG A 915 9.26 -8.23 33.21
N ALA A 916 10.15 -7.68 34.03
CA ALA A 916 11.16 -6.68 33.67
C ALA A 916 12.06 -7.18 32.52
#